data_479a257592f3579179f4aaccea290d21
#
_entry.id   479a257592f3579179f4aaccea290d21
#
_cell.length_a   1.000
_cell.length_b   1.000
_cell.length_c   1.000
_cell.angle_alpha   90.00
_cell.angle_beta   90.00
_cell.angle_gamma   90.00
#
_symmetry.space_group_name_H-M   'P 1'
#
loop_
_entity.id
_entity.type
_entity.pdbx_description
1 polymer ?
#
loop_
_entity_poly.entity_id
_entity_poly.type
_entity_poly.pdbx_seq_one_letter_code
_entity_poly.pdbx_strand_id
1 'polypeptide(L)'
;MKRKRRREFPKKEAGRVAEPQKPRESSTAARAWPAEQFRYLWFAGIVLIALGTVAIYGQTLRVPPIGYEDPFYLVHSPYVHVNAPFSRLGAIWTEPYFANFHPVTTTTWLIDRALADKSQPFDGLPFRIMQLVYAALGASLLIWLYRRLGVPAVIALLSALIFAVHPIHTEVVAWLSARKDLVSLIFIVLSFLAWLWALAASTASQWRLRHALTVFLVLLAVLSKPIAVILPALFVAHEFCSAPHAPITNWRWARRHSHPLVTRVLALTAIFILVGGLSTLIFRTALERDATHGGWLIFVPAGLLVLMLAAAPSTAELARFRAGTSAGMRVVGSPFAVLSVVFGAGSAWTAWAQQQVGAIKGGLTLLPTLNLTFETMLSYAGRAFVPARMSVSYAWIGVPYVSVKGLLGAALVGAAIWIAMRLAGSVDGNRRLIAFGIFWYLIALFPVSNLVPTSTKMADRYLFVPSIGVILGLLALAAMCFPASSLKQFEACAALALVVAVYTPWAYRRTEVWCGKTTEWNGHPQPDLSLWTAAVETSPENIWALTNLGMEYLHLNPPEADKTLLYLNRALQIGEANQSNNAGNRLLVLTPIYEGLADGYLTRASQLDAGAIGSTLWQQKKEAYVNAVKYFALASKAPSGFASSDARVLSRFAEACEGQAVMDAQELPAVAAELREPLIRERDELRRQSEESMREALKTLAAGNVSSMDANYRTVMIAQGNIIFGREAGASNEEKLGYYQRALVRYQEAAALLPDDPRPLLYEGLCHERLTEIVQSPEEKRQQFALGVAVLRQTLTMNSDAPDYSPALSYRALASLYAHVNDFRSTLDYLKKAQEADPLGPASKPLAHDIENIQKYLATQEKNH
;
A
#
# COMPACT_ATOMS: atom_id res chain seq x y z
N MET A 1 -63.79 72.95 -42.86
CA MET A 1 -64.83 72.18 -42.21
C MET A 1 -64.48 70.72 -42.17
N LYS A 2 -63.94 70.24 -41.03
CA LYS A 2 -63.72 68.82 -40.73
C LYS A 2 -63.93 68.52 -39.22
N ARG A 3 -65.03 67.91 -38.85
CA ARG A 3 -65.44 67.55 -37.50
C ARG A 3 -64.48 66.43 -37.00
N LYS A 4 -63.82 66.64 -35.83
CA LYS A 4 -63.10 65.62 -35.03
C LYS A 4 -64.13 64.86 -34.23
N ARG A 5 -64.19 63.52 -34.49
CA ARG A 5 -64.91 62.59 -33.62
C ARG A 5 -64.03 62.26 -32.45
N ARG A 6 -64.45 62.55 -31.22
CA ARG A 6 -63.89 62.05 -29.97
C ARG A 6 -64.22 60.57 -29.85
N ARG A 7 -63.24 59.70 -29.67
CA ARG A 7 -63.44 58.33 -29.26
C ARG A 7 -63.47 58.32 -27.70
N GLU A 8 -64.65 57.91 -27.18
CA GLU A 8 -64.75 57.55 -25.72
C GLU A 8 -64.09 56.23 -25.46
N PHE A 9 -63.25 56.18 -24.38
CA PHE A 9 -62.67 54.96 -23.83
C PHE A 9 -63.62 54.37 -22.78
N PRO A 10 -63.87 53.02 -22.82
CA PRO A 10 -64.73 52.39 -21.82
C PRO A 10 -64.02 52.37 -20.45
N LYS A 11 -64.78 52.69 -19.39
CA LYS A 11 -64.37 52.62 -17.99
C LYS A 11 -63.92 51.19 -17.62
N LYS A 12 -62.68 50.97 -17.14
CA LYS A 12 -62.24 49.75 -16.53
C LYS A 12 -63.05 49.50 -15.28
N GLU A 13 -63.75 48.37 -15.21
CA GLU A 13 -64.26 47.78 -13.98
C GLU A 13 -63.14 47.49 -13.03
N ALA A 14 -63.30 47.86 -11.76
CA ALA A 14 -62.35 47.54 -10.72
C ALA A 14 -62.28 46.02 -10.55
N GLY A 15 -61.19 45.43 -11.01
CA GLY A 15 -60.91 44.03 -10.86
C GLY A 15 -60.81 43.66 -9.39
N ARG A 16 -61.56 42.62 -9.00
CA ARG A 16 -61.41 41.92 -7.71
C ARG A 16 -59.92 41.57 -7.53
N VAL A 17 -59.37 42.03 -6.42
CA VAL A 17 -58.03 41.58 -5.94
C VAL A 17 -58.13 40.07 -5.78
N ALA A 18 -57.43 39.33 -6.65
CA ALA A 18 -57.27 37.89 -6.51
C ALA A 18 -56.49 37.65 -5.21
N GLU A 19 -57.07 36.93 -4.28
CA GLU A 19 -56.39 36.39 -3.12
C GLU A 19 -55.08 35.70 -3.60
N PRO A 20 -53.95 35.91 -2.88
CA PRO A 20 -52.71 35.24 -3.23
C PRO A 20 -52.94 33.75 -3.15
N GLN A 21 -52.95 33.04 -4.28
CA GLN A 21 -52.98 31.60 -4.33
C GLN A 21 -51.85 31.12 -3.45
N LYS A 22 -52.18 30.40 -2.37
CA LYS A 22 -51.21 29.62 -1.57
C LYS A 22 -50.35 28.84 -2.55
N PRO A 23 -49.02 28.87 -2.40
CA PRO A 23 -48.16 28.07 -3.23
C PRO A 23 -48.70 26.64 -3.24
N ARG A 24 -49.08 26.12 -4.42
CA ARG A 24 -49.35 24.69 -4.55
C ARG A 24 -48.13 23.97 -3.97
N GLU A 25 -48.27 23.43 -2.78
CA GLU A 25 -47.35 22.44 -2.23
C GLU A 25 -47.16 21.40 -3.33
N SER A 26 -45.96 21.37 -3.90
CA SER A 26 -45.59 20.34 -4.85
C SER A 26 -45.80 19.00 -4.15
N SER A 27 -46.79 18.24 -4.60
CA SER A 27 -47.16 16.92 -4.07
C SER A 27 -46.14 15.84 -4.31
N THR A 28 -44.86 16.20 -4.34
CA THR A 28 -43.69 15.32 -4.28
C THR A 28 -43.06 15.25 -2.90
N ALA A 29 -43.86 15.48 -1.83
CA ALA A 29 -43.51 14.86 -0.58
C ALA A 29 -43.63 13.35 -0.78
N ALA A 30 -42.55 12.72 -1.23
CA ALA A 30 -42.42 11.27 -1.18
C ALA A 30 -42.92 10.87 0.20
N ARG A 31 -43.95 9.99 0.30
CA ARG A 31 -44.45 9.48 1.58
C ARG A 31 -43.23 9.04 2.36
N ALA A 32 -42.75 9.91 3.26
CA ALA A 32 -41.67 9.59 4.19
C ALA A 32 -42.17 8.37 4.96
N TRP A 33 -41.43 7.28 4.86
CA TRP A 33 -41.67 6.11 5.69
C TRP A 33 -41.76 6.60 7.15
N PRO A 34 -42.66 6.09 7.97
CA PRO A 34 -42.72 6.42 9.37
C PRO A 34 -41.32 6.24 9.99
N ALA A 35 -40.92 7.13 10.89
CA ALA A 35 -39.55 7.11 11.44
C ALA A 35 -39.16 5.76 12.05
N GLU A 36 -40.12 5.02 12.60
CA GLU A 36 -39.95 3.66 13.10
C GLU A 36 -39.59 2.65 12.01
N GLN A 37 -40.29 2.65 10.87
CA GLN A 37 -40.00 1.72 9.78
C GLN A 37 -38.61 1.98 9.18
N PHE A 38 -38.16 3.23 9.13
CA PHE A 38 -36.80 3.54 8.71
C PHE A 38 -35.75 2.99 9.68
N ARG A 39 -36.00 3.01 11.00
CA ARG A 39 -35.09 2.44 12.00
C ARG A 39 -34.88 0.95 11.81
N TYR A 40 -35.96 0.18 11.59
CA TYR A 40 -35.85 -1.26 11.31
C TYR A 40 -35.10 -1.55 10.00
N LEU A 41 -35.40 -0.84 8.92
CA LEU A 41 -34.69 -0.99 7.64
C LEU A 41 -33.20 -0.63 7.75
N TRP A 42 -32.89 0.41 8.52
CA TRP A 42 -31.50 0.80 8.73
C TRP A 42 -30.74 -0.26 9.54
N PHE A 43 -31.33 -0.78 10.62
CA PHE A 43 -30.74 -1.85 11.40
C PHE A 43 -30.56 -3.14 10.56
N ALA A 44 -31.59 -3.56 9.84
CA ALA A 44 -31.51 -4.69 8.93
C ALA A 44 -30.40 -4.48 7.86
N GLY A 45 -30.26 -3.26 7.37
CA GLY A 45 -29.21 -2.88 6.42
C GLY A 45 -27.81 -3.04 6.98
N ILE A 46 -27.57 -2.60 8.21
CA ILE A 46 -26.29 -2.79 8.89
C ILE A 46 -25.98 -4.28 9.03
N VAL A 47 -26.95 -5.07 9.47
CA VAL A 47 -26.78 -6.53 9.62
C VAL A 47 -26.46 -7.19 8.27
N LEU A 48 -27.20 -6.85 7.22
CA LEU A 48 -26.95 -7.39 5.87
C LEU A 48 -25.58 -7.00 5.32
N ILE A 49 -25.14 -5.75 5.52
CA ILE A 49 -23.81 -5.28 5.12
C ILE A 49 -22.74 -6.02 5.91
N ALA A 50 -22.90 -6.17 7.21
CA ALA A 50 -21.95 -6.90 8.06
C ALA A 50 -21.86 -8.38 7.64
N LEU A 51 -22.99 -9.06 7.44
CA LEU A 51 -23.03 -10.44 6.95
C LEU A 51 -22.41 -10.58 5.56
N GLY A 52 -22.72 -9.68 4.62
CA GLY A 52 -22.13 -9.67 3.29
C GLY A 52 -20.60 -9.42 3.33
N THR A 53 -20.16 -8.50 4.18
CA THR A 53 -18.72 -8.25 4.40
C THR A 53 -18.01 -9.49 4.94
N VAL A 54 -18.57 -10.15 5.95
CA VAL A 54 -18.01 -11.39 6.50
C VAL A 54 -18.06 -12.54 5.48
N ALA A 55 -19.15 -12.68 4.73
CA ALA A 55 -19.29 -13.74 3.73
C ALA A 55 -18.25 -13.63 2.60
N ILE A 56 -17.93 -12.42 2.15
CA ILE A 56 -16.96 -12.18 1.08
C ILE A 56 -15.52 -12.18 1.63
N TYR A 57 -15.26 -11.39 2.67
CA TYR A 57 -13.94 -11.07 3.14
C TYR A 57 -13.50 -11.84 4.39
N GLY A 58 -14.39 -12.64 5.03
CA GLY A 58 -14.06 -13.43 6.22
C GLY A 58 -12.91 -14.42 5.98
N GLN A 59 -12.72 -14.85 4.74
CA GLN A 59 -11.58 -15.67 4.36
C GLN A 59 -10.21 -14.99 4.58
N THR A 60 -10.16 -13.65 4.70
CA THR A 60 -8.93 -12.91 4.99
C THR A 60 -8.48 -13.01 6.45
N LEU A 61 -9.34 -13.48 7.37
CA LEU A 61 -9.04 -13.51 8.82
C LEU A 61 -7.78 -14.32 9.17
N ARG A 62 -7.42 -15.30 8.36
CA ARG A 62 -6.25 -16.16 8.56
C ARG A 62 -5.07 -15.83 7.64
N VAL A 63 -5.20 -14.78 6.83
CA VAL A 63 -4.15 -14.37 5.89
C VAL A 63 -3.08 -13.59 6.64
N PRO A 64 -1.79 -13.93 6.50
CA PRO A 64 -0.70 -13.15 7.07
C PRO A 64 -0.66 -11.73 6.49
N PRO A 65 0.15 -10.81 7.05
CA PRO A 65 0.47 -9.55 6.39
C PRO A 65 1.02 -9.80 4.98
N ILE A 66 0.57 -8.99 4.02
CA ILE A 66 0.98 -9.10 2.61
C ILE A 66 2.26 -8.31 2.39
N GLY A 67 3.25 -8.89 1.71
CA GLY A 67 4.62 -8.38 1.56
C GLY A 67 4.75 -7.02 0.89
N TYR A 68 3.65 -6.45 0.33
CA TYR A 68 3.69 -5.21 -0.42
C TYR A 68 4.00 -3.96 0.45
N GLU A 69 3.18 -3.64 1.46
CA GLU A 69 3.43 -2.53 2.41
C GLU A 69 3.19 -2.96 3.88
N ASP A 70 2.49 -4.07 4.13
CA ASP A 70 2.12 -4.48 5.48
C ASP A 70 3.34 -4.71 6.39
N PRO A 71 4.48 -5.30 5.92
CA PRO A 71 5.66 -5.45 6.74
C PRO A 71 6.16 -4.11 7.30
N PHE A 72 6.18 -3.06 6.49
CA PHE A 72 6.67 -1.74 6.89
C PHE A 72 5.74 -1.04 7.89
N TYR A 73 4.42 -1.08 7.66
CA TYR A 73 3.47 -0.38 8.53
C TYR A 73 3.11 -1.15 9.79
N LEU A 74 3.18 -2.49 9.78
CA LEU A 74 2.65 -3.33 10.85
C LEU A 74 3.72 -4.18 11.52
N VAL A 75 4.45 -5.03 10.75
CA VAL A 75 5.33 -6.05 11.31
C VAL A 75 6.63 -5.45 11.83
N HIS A 76 7.29 -4.60 11.04
CA HIS A 76 8.57 -3.96 11.37
C HIS A 76 8.44 -2.48 11.76
N SER A 77 7.20 -2.01 11.96
CA SER A 77 6.95 -0.62 12.30
C SER A 77 7.50 -0.27 13.68
N PRO A 78 8.35 0.77 13.81
CA PRO A 78 8.85 1.21 15.11
C PRO A 78 7.76 1.81 16.00
N TYR A 79 6.58 2.04 15.45
CA TYR A 79 5.42 2.60 16.15
C TYR A 79 4.41 1.53 16.57
N VAL A 80 4.17 0.52 15.72
CA VAL A 80 3.14 -0.49 15.94
C VAL A 80 3.74 -1.74 16.60
N HIS A 81 4.93 -2.19 16.17
CA HIS A 81 5.60 -3.37 16.69
C HIS A 81 6.39 -3.05 17.96
N VAL A 82 5.71 -2.68 19.05
CA VAL A 82 6.33 -2.37 20.35
C VAL A 82 5.54 -2.99 21.49
N ASN A 83 6.23 -3.35 22.59
CA ASN A 83 5.59 -3.96 23.76
C ASN A 83 4.58 -3.01 24.46
N ALA A 84 4.78 -1.69 24.34
CA ALA A 84 3.91 -0.65 24.88
C ALA A 84 3.38 0.22 23.71
N PRO A 85 2.33 -0.21 22.98
CA PRO A 85 1.88 0.41 21.73
C PRO A 85 1.59 1.91 21.85
N PHE A 86 1.06 2.38 23.00
CA PHE A 86 0.74 3.81 23.16
C PHE A 86 1.93 4.70 23.56
N SER A 87 3.12 4.13 23.87
CA SER A 87 4.31 4.91 24.22
C SER A 87 4.82 5.79 23.07
N ARG A 88 4.53 5.43 21.81
CA ARG A 88 4.92 6.15 20.61
C ARG A 88 3.83 7.07 20.04
N LEU A 89 2.71 7.26 20.75
CA LEU A 89 1.60 8.05 20.25
C LEU A 89 2.03 9.49 19.86
N GLY A 90 2.89 10.12 20.65
CA GLY A 90 3.44 11.45 20.34
C GLY A 90 4.16 11.48 18.99
N ALA A 91 5.07 10.55 18.75
CA ALA A 91 5.83 10.45 17.50
C ALA A 91 4.91 10.20 16.28
N ILE A 92 3.91 9.33 16.40
CA ILE A 92 2.91 9.06 15.35
C ILE A 92 2.20 10.34 14.88
N TRP A 93 1.92 11.27 15.82
CA TRP A 93 1.21 12.51 15.51
C TRP A 93 2.13 13.67 15.11
N THR A 94 3.45 13.50 15.15
CA THR A 94 4.42 14.55 14.85
C THR A 94 5.39 14.20 13.72
N GLU A 95 5.58 12.91 13.42
CA GLU A 95 6.59 12.42 12.49
C GLU A 95 5.95 11.69 11.30
N PRO A 96 6.38 11.98 10.05
CA PRO A 96 6.00 11.17 8.90
C PRO A 96 6.73 9.82 8.94
N TYR A 97 6.08 8.76 8.47
CA TYR A 97 6.66 7.44 8.39
C TYR A 97 6.35 6.77 7.06
N PHE A 98 7.35 6.10 6.48
CA PHE A 98 7.25 5.33 5.24
C PHE A 98 6.44 6.04 4.15
N ALA A 99 6.96 7.18 3.69
CA ALA A 99 6.37 8.00 2.62
C ALA A 99 4.98 8.61 2.91
N ASN A 100 4.46 8.52 4.15
CA ASN A 100 3.11 8.97 4.47
C ASN A 100 3.01 9.59 5.86
N PHE A 101 1.99 10.46 6.01
CA PHE A 101 1.58 10.97 7.31
C PHE A 101 0.08 10.71 7.50
N HIS A 102 -0.27 9.68 8.29
CA HIS A 102 -1.65 9.27 8.55
C HIS A 102 -1.85 8.84 10.01
N PRO A 103 -1.65 9.77 10.96
CA PRO A 103 -1.62 9.46 12.40
C PRO A 103 -2.92 8.83 12.91
N VAL A 104 -4.09 9.22 12.38
CA VAL A 104 -5.38 8.63 12.76
C VAL A 104 -5.41 7.14 12.42
N THR A 105 -5.01 6.76 11.20
CA THR A 105 -4.97 5.34 10.81
C THR A 105 -3.95 4.57 11.64
N THR A 106 -2.74 5.09 11.82
CA THR A 106 -1.71 4.44 12.65
C THR A 106 -2.18 4.25 14.09
N THR A 107 -2.90 5.23 14.65
CA THR A 107 -3.51 5.09 15.99
C THR A 107 -4.51 3.92 16.05
N THR A 108 -5.26 3.64 14.96
CA THR A 108 -6.14 2.45 14.93
C THR A 108 -5.36 1.14 14.98
N TRP A 109 -4.18 1.07 14.36
CA TRP A 109 -3.32 -0.11 14.46
C TRP A 109 -2.71 -0.31 15.85
N LEU A 110 -2.48 0.77 16.63
CA LEU A 110 -2.08 0.62 18.04
C LEU A 110 -3.16 -0.05 18.88
N ILE A 111 -4.43 0.25 18.60
CA ILE A 111 -5.56 -0.40 19.29
C ILE A 111 -5.57 -1.90 18.98
N ASP A 112 -5.39 -2.27 17.70
CA ASP A 112 -5.34 -3.68 17.30
C ASP A 112 -4.14 -4.40 17.94
N ARG A 113 -2.97 -3.75 17.96
CA ARG A 113 -1.78 -4.30 18.63
C ARG A 113 -1.97 -4.49 20.13
N ALA A 114 -2.72 -3.61 20.78
CA ALA A 114 -3.06 -3.75 22.19
C ALA A 114 -3.98 -4.96 22.48
N LEU A 115 -4.77 -5.38 21.49
CA LEU A 115 -5.67 -6.53 21.54
C LEU A 115 -4.99 -7.84 21.06
N ALA A 116 -3.85 -7.73 20.37
CA ALA A 116 -3.14 -8.86 19.81
C ALA A 116 -2.45 -9.73 20.88
N ASP A 117 -2.33 -11.03 20.59
CA ASP A 117 -1.59 -11.96 21.43
C ASP A 117 -0.08 -11.62 21.37
N LYS A 118 0.48 -11.32 22.54
CA LYS A 118 1.88 -10.93 22.69
C LYS A 118 2.86 -12.11 22.69
N SER A 119 2.34 -13.34 22.78
CA SER A 119 3.17 -14.56 22.72
C SER A 119 3.61 -14.89 21.28
N GLN A 120 2.97 -14.28 20.26
CA GLN A 120 3.29 -14.46 18.85
C GLN A 120 4.13 -13.27 18.35
N PRO A 121 5.07 -13.47 17.40
CA PRO A 121 5.82 -12.41 16.75
C PRO A 121 4.89 -11.33 16.15
N PHE A 122 3.83 -11.77 15.46
CA PHE A 122 2.77 -10.92 14.94
C PHE A 122 1.43 -11.67 14.91
N ASP A 123 0.46 -11.25 15.77
CA ASP A 123 -0.92 -11.72 15.69
C ASP A 123 -1.73 -10.79 14.78
N GLY A 124 -2.00 -11.24 13.56
CA GLY A 124 -2.76 -10.49 12.56
C GLY A 124 -4.27 -10.48 12.77
N LEU A 125 -4.81 -11.38 13.61
CA LEU A 125 -6.26 -11.57 13.73
C LEU A 125 -7.02 -10.31 14.19
N PRO A 126 -6.63 -9.58 15.25
CA PRO A 126 -7.28 -8.34 15.62
C PRO A 126 -7.29 -7.30 14.49
N PHE A 127 -6.17 -7.18 13.75
CA PHE A 127 -6.08 -6.27 12.61
C PHE A 127 -7.07 -6.64 11.50
N ARG A 128 -7.24 -7.92 11.21
CA ARG A 128 -8.18 -8.43 10.21
C ARG A 128 -9.64 -8.22 10.63
N ILE A 129 -9.98 -8.52 11.89
CA ILE A 129 -11.33 -8.28 12.42
C ILE A 129 -11.69 -6.80 12.32
N MET A 130 -10.81 -5.91 12.79
CA MET A 130 -11.07 -4.47 12.75
C MET A 130 -11.14 -3.94 11.32
N GLN A 131 -10.38 -4.51 10.38
CA GLN A 131 -10.50 -4.19 8.95
C GLN A 131 -11.91 -4.42 8.43
N LEU A 132 -12.52 -5.59 8.75
CA LEU A 132 -13.90 -5.92 8.36
C LEU A 132 -14.91 -5.00 9.06
N VAL A 133 -14.69 -4.66 10.33
CA VAL A 133 -15.54 -3.73 11.09
C VAL A 133 -15.54 -2.34 10.42
N TYR A 134 -14.37 -1.81 10.06
CA TYR A 134 -14.28 -0.51 9.38
C TYR A 134 -14.93 -0.54 7.99
N ALA A 135 -14.78 -1.64 7.24
CA ALA A 135 -15.44 -1.80 5.94
C ALA A 135 -16.97 -1.80 6.07
N ALA A 136 -17.50 -2.60 7.00
CA ALA A 136 -18.93 -2.67 7.25
C ALA A 136 -19.50 -1.33 7.78
N LEU A 137 -18.78 -0.66 8.68
CA LEU A 137 -19.17 0.64 9.21
C LEU A 137 -19.21 1.72 8.12
N GLY A 138 -18.15 1.81 7.31
CA GLY A 138 -18.08 2.76 6.20
C GLY A 138 -19.23 2.59 5.21
N ALA A 139 -19.50 1.35 4.77
CA ALA A 139 -20.62 1.04 3.89
C ALA A 139 -21.98 1.33 4.54
N SER A 140 -22.16 1.04 5.85
CA SER A 140 -23.39 1.31 6.58
C SER A 140 -23.71 2.81 6.69
N LEU A 141 -22.69 3.64 6.87
CA LEU A 141 -22.85 5.11 6.91
C LEU A 141 -23.35 5.67 5.58
N LEU A 142 -23.08 5.00 4.45
CA LEU A 142 -23.59 5.42 3.13
C LEU A 142 -25.11 5.33 3.04
N ILE A 143 -25.76 4.39 3.76
CA ILE A 143 -27.23 4.35 3.84
C ILE A 143 -27.76 5.71 4.31
N TRP A 144 -27.12 6.24 5.36
CA TRP A 144 -27.53 7.52 5.95
C TRP A 144 -27.23 8.70 5.03
N LEU A 145 -26.05 8.69 4.38
CA LEU A 145 -25.69 9.71 3.41
C LEU A 145 -26.69 9.78 2.25
N TYR A 146 -26.96 8.65 1.60
CA TYR A 146 -27.92 8.59 0.48
C TYR A 146 -29.33 9.02 0.90
N ARG A 147 -29.76 8.63 2.11
CA ARG A 147 -31.05 9.11 2.67
C ARG A 147 -31.09 10.61 2.83
N ARG A 148 -30.01 11.22 3.34
CA ARG A 148 -29.90 12.67 3.52
C ARG A 148 -29.83 13.43 2.20
N LEU A 149 -29.37 12.78 1.14
CA LEU A 149 -29.39 13.31 -0.22
C LEU A 149 -30.70 13.09 -0.96
N GLY A 150 -31.74 12.52 -0.30
CA GLY A 150 -33.09 12.39 -0.85
C GLY A 150 -33.39 11.04 -1.51
N VAL A 151 -32.47 10.07 -1.47
CA VAL A 151 -32.69 8.73 -2.03
C VAL A 151 -33.69 7.94 -1.18
N PRO A 152 -34.69 7.21 -1.76
CA PRO A 152 -35.60 6.35 -1.01
C PRO A 152 -34.90 5.29 -0.16
N ALA A 153 -35.48 4.89 1.00
CA ALA A 153 -34.80 4.07 2.01
C ALA A 153 -34.30 2.72 1.49
N VAL A 154 -35.15 1.96 0.79
CA VAL A 154 -34.78 0.65 0.23
C VAL A 154 -33.69 0.76 -0.83
N ILE A 155 -33.81 1.78 -1.68
CA ILE A 155 -32.82 2.06 -2.73
C ILE A 155 -31.48 2.48 -2.09
N ALA A 156 -31.49 3.31 -1.03
CA ALA A 156 -30.29 3.69 -0.28
C ALA A 156 -29.59 2.46 0.34
N LEU A 157 -30.39 1.52 0.89
CA LEU A 157 -29.87 0.25 1.42
C LEU A 157 -29.20 -0.60 0.34
N LEU A 158 -29.91 -0.87 -0.78
CA LEU A 158 -29.38 -1.67 -1.87
C LEU A 158 -28.09 -1.05 -2.45
N SER A 159 -28.03 0.26 -2.48
CA SER A 159 -26.85 0.99 -2.95
C SER A 159 -25.65 0.88 -2.03
N ALA A 160 -25.89 0.94 -0.75
CA ALA A 160 -24.83 0.69 0.24
C ALA A 160 -24.37 -0.78 0.20
N LEU A 161 -25.27 -1.73 -0.09
CA LEU A 161 -24.90 -3.13 -0.35
C LEU A 161 -24.08 -3.26 -1.64
N ILE A 162 -24.46 -2.59 -2.74
CA ILE A 162 -23.64 -2.56 -3.97
C ILE A 162 -22.24 -2.05 -3.66
N PHE A 163 -22.12 -0.96 -2.88
CA PHE A 163 -20.82 -0.47 -2.46
C PHE A 163 -20.04 -1.52 -1.64
N ALA A 164 -20.69 -2.19 -0.68
CA ALA A 164 -20.05 -3.18 0.18
C ALA A 164 -19.51 -4.39 -0.59
N VAL A 165 -20.26 -4.84 -1.64
CA VAL A 165 -19.91 -6.04 -2.42
C VAL A 165 -19.23 -5.74 -3.75
N HIS A 166 -18.92 -4.47 -4.06
CA HIS A 166 -18.30 -4.11 -5.34
C HIS A 166 -16.90 -4.70 -5.45
N PRO A 167 -16.58 -5.50 -6.49
CA PRO A 167 -15.30 -6.19 -6.60
C PRO A 167 -14.09 -5.28 -6.61
N ILE A 168 -14.23 -4.03 -7.08
CA ILE A 168 -13.15 -3.04 -7.12
C ILE A 168 -12.67 -2.64 -5.72
N HIS A 169 -13.48 -2.87 -4.68
CA HIS A 169 -13.15 -2.54 -3.29
C HIS A 169 -12.37 -3.65 -2.57
N THR A 170 -12.19 -4.81 -3.21
CA THR A 170 -11.50 -5.96 -2.60
C THR A 170 -10.09 -5.60 -2.15
N GLU A 171 -9.33 -4.83 -2.93
CA GLU A 171 -8.00 -4.34 -2.55
C GLU A 171 -8.04 -3.57 -1.23
N VAL A 172 -9.03 -2.69 -1.05
CA VAL A 172 -9.14 -1.85 0.15
C VAL A 172 -9.50 -2.68 1.39
N VAL A 173 -10.32 -3.72 1.24
CA VAL A 173 -10.79 -4.53 2.36
C VAL A 173 -9.83 -5.66 2.70
N ALA A 174 -9.23 -6.31 1.70
CA ALA A 174 -8.34 -7.45 1.91
C ALA A 174 -6.92 -7.06 2.35
N TRP A 175 -6.45 -5.86 2.00
CA TRP A 175 -5.12 -5.39 2.29
C TRP A 175 -5.07 -4.53 3.56
N LEU A 176 -4.30 -4.93 4.58
CA LEU A 176 -4.27 -4.26 5.88
C LEU A 176 -3.77 -2.81 5.81
N SER A 177 -2.75 -2.54 4.99
CA SER A 177 -2.22 -1.18 4.79
C SER A 177 -3.21 -0.24 4.09
N ALA A 178 -4.23 -0.78 3.40
CA ALA A 178 -5.31 0.00 2.82
C ALA A 178 -6.36 0.45 3.86
N ARG A 179 -6.22 0.14 5.14
CA ARG A 179 -7.08 0.66 6.22
C ARG A 179 -7.23 2.17 6.18
N LYS A 180 -6.17 2.87 5.76
CA LYS A 180 -6.19 4.32 5.53
C LYS A 180 -7.38 4.78 4.66
N ASP A 181 -7.79 3.96 3.69
CA ASP A 181 -8.96 4.22 2.84
C ASP A 181 -10.27 4.05 3.60
N LEU A 182 -10.41 2.98 4.39
CA LEU A 182 -11.60 2.67 5.17
C LEU A 182 -11.87 3.72 6.26
N VAL A 183 -10.84 4.05 7.03
CA VAL A 183 -10.94 5.05 8.11
C VAL A 183 -11.21 6.43 7.53
N SER A 184 -10.55 6.79 6.43
CA SER A 184 -10.80 8.05 5.73
C SER A 184 -12.24 8.12 5.19
N LEU A 185 -12.77 7.03 4.59
CA LEU A 185 -14.16 6.96 4.13
C LEU A 185 -15.14 7.27 5.25
N ILE A 186 -14.97 6.65 6.43
CA ILE A 186 -15.84 6.87 7.59
C ILE A 186 -15.89 8.37 7.91
N PHE A 187 -14.74 9.02 8.02
CA PHE A 187 -14.69 10.45 8.34
C PHE A 187 -15.13 11.34 7.18
N ILE A 188 -14.92 10.96 5.92
CA ILE A 188 -15.47 11.63 4.74
C ILE A 188 -17.01 11.65 4.82
N VAL A 189 -17.63 10.50 5.07
CA VAL A 189 -19.10 10.39 5.16
C VAL A 189 -19.63 11.13 6.37
N LEU A 190 -19.01 10.97 7.54
CA LEU A 190 -19.42 11.69 8.75
C LEU A 190 -19.28 13.20 8.61
N SER A 191 -18.20 13.69 8.00
CA SER A 191 -18.01 15.12 7.74
C SER A 191 -19.07 15.67 6.78
N PHE A 192 -19.44 14.89 5.77
CA PHE A 192 -20.49 15.29 4.83
C PHE A 192 -21.88 15.30 5.51
N LEU A 193 -22.17 14.33 6.35
CA LEU A 193 -23.40 14.30 7.17
C LEU A 193 -23.44 15.48 8.15
N ALA A 194 -22.34 15.79 8.81
CA ALA A 194 -22.22 16.96 9.70
C ALA A 194 -22.38 18.27 8.93
N TRP A 195 -21.85 18.35 7.73
CA TRP A 195 -22.04 19.47 6.80
C TRP A 195 -23.53 19.66 6.47
N LEU A 196 -24.24 18.61 6.03
CA LEU A 196 -25.69 18.67 5.78
C LEU A 196 -26.49 19.09 7.02
N TRP A 197 -26.07 18.65 8.20
CA TRP A 197 -26.66 19.06 9.45
C TRP A 197 -26.35 20.53 9.81
N ALA A 198 -25.17 21.00 9.46
CA ALA A 198 -24.77 22.39 9.69
C ALA A 198 -25.54 23.37 8.78
N LEU A 199 -25.87 22.96 7.56
CA LEU A 199 -26.73 23.74 6.66
C LEU A 199 -28.13 23.98 7.24
N ALA A 200 -28.62 23.10 8.11
CA ALA A 200 -29.93 23.20 8.78
C ALA A 200 -29.88 24.00 10.11
N ALA A 201 -28.74 24.65 10.44
CA ALA A 201 -28.63 25.43 11.67
C ALA A 201 -29.56 26.66 11.65
N SER A 202 -30.35 26.86 12.74
CA SER A 202 -31.28 27.99 12.88
C SER A 202 -30.73 29.11 13.74
N THR A 203 -29.79 28.82 14.64
CA THR A 203 -29.14 29.80 15.54
C THR A 203 -27.64 29.89 15.30
N ALA A 204 -27.03 31.00 15.71
CA ALA A 204 -25.58 31.19 15.59
C ALA A 204 -24.80 30.16 16.44
N SER A 205 -25.33 29.74 17.57
CA SER A 205 -24.69 28.69 18.39
C SER A 205 -24.72 27.33 17.70
N GLN A 206 -25.87 26.93 17.17
CA GLN A 206 -25.98 25.69 16.38
C GLN A 206 -25.05 25.74 15.16
N TRP A 207 -24.98 26.87 14.46
CA TRP A 207 -24.12 27.09 13.32
C TRP A 207 -22.65 26.87 13.69
N ARG A 208 -22.18 27.52 14.76
CA ARG A 208 -20.79 27.38 15.26
C ARG A 208 -20.47 25.93 15.58
N LEU A 209 -21.28 25.28 16.43
CA LEU A 209 -21.03 23.92 16.90
C LEU A 209 -21.00 22.91 15.74
N ARG A 210 -21.98 22.97 14.83
CA ARG A 210 -22.11 22.01 13.73
C ARG A 210 -21.00 22.19 12.69
N HIS A 211 -20.58 23.43 12.39
CA HIS A 211 -19.44 23.67 11.52
C HIS A 211 -18.11 23.29 12.18
N ALA A 212 -17.95 23.52 13.50
CA ALA A 212 -16.78 23.05 14.23
C ALA A 212 -16.65 21.54 14.17
N LEU A 213 -17.76 20.81 14.37
CA LEU A 213 -17.79 19.35 14.21
C LEU A 213 -17.44 18.95 12.77
N THR A 214 -17.98 19.65 11.76
CA THR A 214 -17.65 19.37 10.36
C THR A 214 -16.14 19.51 10.11
N VAL A 215 -15.52 20.62 10.55
CA VAL A 215 -14.07 20.85 10.40
C VAL A 215 -13.26 19.78 11.13
N PHE A 216 -13.64 19.44 12.33
CA PHE A 216 -12.97 18.39 13.12
C PHE A 216 -12.98 17.04 12.38
N LEU A 217 -14.15 16.63 11.87
CA LEU A 217 -14.27 15.37 11.11
C LEU A 217 -13.50 15.40 9.80
N VAL A 218 -13.46 16.55 9.13
CA VAL A 218 -12.63 16.77 7.94
C VAL A 218 -11.14 16.59 8.26
N LEU A 219 -10.67 17.15 9.37
CA LEU A 219 -9.28 16.97 9.82
C LEU A 219 -8.99 15.49 10.07
N LEU A 220 -9.87 14.77 10.76
CA LEU A 220 -9.70 13.34 10.97
C LEU A 220 -9.67 12.57 9.64
N ALA A 221 -10.48 12.95 8.63
CA ALA A 221 -10.46 12.34 7.31
C ALA A 221 -9.11 12.55 6.60
N VAL A 222 -8.58 13.77 6.60
CA VAL A 222 -7.28 14.10 5.97
C VAL A 222 -6.13 13.42 6.70
N LEU A 223 -6.14 13.42 8.04
CA LEU A 223 -5.14 12.76 8.88
C LEU A 223 -5.25 11.21 8.86
N SER A 224 -6.35 10.68 8.32
CA SER A 224 -6.47 9.25 8.00
C SER A 224 -5.86 8.92 6.63
N LYS A 225 -6.18 9.73 5.62
CA LYS A 225 -5.60 9.66 4.27
C LYS A 225 -5.72 11.02 3.56
N PRO A 226 -4.64 11.53 2.96
CA PRO A 226 -4.62 12.84 2.29
C PRO A 226 -5.66 13.02 1.17
N ILE A 227 -6.17 11.95 0.58
CA ILE A 227 -7.19 11.99 -0.48
C ILE A 227 -8.46 12.76 -0.05
N ALA A 228 -8.75 12.83 1.26
CA ALA A 228 -9.89 13.56 1.81
C ALA A 228 -9.83 15.08 1.59
N VAL A 229 -8.74 15.60 1.05
CA VAL A 229 -8.59 16.99 0.57
C VAL A 229 -9.68 17.40 -0.43
N ILE A 230 -10.38 16.45 -1.02
CA ILE A 230 -11.51 16.68 -1.94
C ILE A 230 -12.77 17.25 -1.28
N LEU A 231 -12.92 17.14 0.05
CA LEU A 231 -14.16 17.47 0.77
C LEU A 231 -14.68 18.91 0.56
N PRO A 232 -13.87 19.97 0.58
CA PRO A 232 -14.40 21.31 0.28
C PRO A 232 -14.96 21.44 -1.12
N ALA A 233 -14.30 20.83 -2.11
CA ALA A 233 -14.81 20.83 -3.48
C ALA A 233 -16.14 20.08 -3.58
N LEU A 234 -16.29 18.97 -2.82
CA LEU A 234 -17.55 18.23 -2.74
C LEU A 234 -18.66 19.06 -2.06
N PHE A 235 -18.34 19.80 -0.98
CA PHE A 235 -19.33 20.70 -0.35
C PHE A 235 -19.80 21.79 -1.30
N VAL A 236 -18.87 22.40 -2.06
CA VAL A 236 -19.18 23.39 -3.08
C VAL A 236 -20.04 22.77 -4.21
N ALA A 237 -19.68 21.59 -4.68
CA ALA A 237 -20.46 20.88 -5.71
C ALA A 237 -21.88 20.54 -5.23
N HIS A 238 -22.02 20.15 -3.95
CA HIS A 238 -23.32 19.89 -3.35
C HIS A 238 -24.17 21.19 -3.29
N GLU A 239 -23.62 22.31 -2.83
CA GLU A 239 -24.36 23.57 -2.82
C GLU A 239 -24.77 24.00 -4.23
N PHE A 240 -23.86 23.82 -5.20
CA PHE A 240 -24.13 24.12 -6.60
C PHE A 240 -25.31 23.30 -7.15
N CYS A 241 -25.46 22.05 -6.75
CA CYS A 241 -26.55 21.16 -7.17
C CYS A 241 -27.79 21.19 -6.26
N SER A 242 -27.77 21.90 -5.11
CA SER A 242 -28.84 21.80 -4.11
C SER A 242 -30.11 22.56 -4.46
N ALA A 243 -30.02 23.63 -5.25
CA ALA A 243 -31.14 24.47 -5.64
C ALA A 243 -31.19 24.69 -7.16
N PRO A 244 -32.41 24.84 -7.73
CA PRO A 244 -32.57 25.19 -9.15
C PRO A 244 -31.91 26.56 -9.43
N HIS A 245 -31.17 26.66 -10.52
CA HIS A 245 -30.62 27.93 -11.02
C HIS A 245 -30.57 27.94 -12.55
N ALA A 246 -30.47 29.12 -13.11
CA ALA A 246 -30.39 29.25 -14.58
C ALA A 246 -29.10 28.58 -15.10
N PRO A 247 -29.14 27.86 -16.23
CA PRO A 247 -27.96 27.20 -16.80
C PRO A 247 -26.87 28.24 -17.11
N ILE A 248 -25.67 27.99 -16.58
CA ILE A 248 -24.47 28.87 -16.76
C ILE A 248 -24.03 28.90 -18.24
N THR A 249 -24.59 28.06 -19.08
CA THR A 249 -24.28 27.94 -20.51
C THR A 249 -24.65 29.18 -21.35
N ASN A 250 -25.38 30.14 -20.78
CA ASN A 250 -25.62 31.40 -21.47
C ASN A 250 -24.59 32.45 -21.05
N TRP A 251 -23.46 32.49 -21.78
CA TRP A 251 -22.37 33.44 -21.56
C TRP A 251 -22.80 34.91 -21.49
N ARG A 252 -23.84 35.32 -22.22
CA ARG A 252 -24.39 36.67 -22.14
C ARG A 252 -25.12 36.91 -20.83
N TRP A 253 -25.72 35.86 -20.24
CA TRP A 253 -26.39 35.95 -18.94
C TRP A 253 -25.33 35.98 -17.81
N ALA A 254 -24.29 35.15 -17.87
CA ALA A 254 -23.20 35.14 -16.89
C ALA A 254 -22.46 36.51 -16.83
N ARG A 255 -22.37 37.21 -17.94
CA ARG A 255 -21.77 38.53 -18.00
C ARG A 255 -22.64 39.65 -17.40
N ARG A 256 -23.97 39.52 -17.44
CA ARG A 256 -24.93 40.51 -16.89
C ARG A 256 -25.30 40.26 -15.44
N HIS A 257 -25.24 39.00 -15.00
CA HIS A 257 -25.62 38.58 -13.65
C HIS A 257 -24.47 37.78 -13.13
N SER A 258 -23.45 38.42 -12.53
CA SER A 258 -22.43 37.67 -11.76
C SER A 258 -23.16 36.85 -10.71
N HIS A 259 -23.37 35.54 -11.02
CA HIS A 259 -24.14 34.69 -10.15
C HIS A 259 -23.37 34.59 -8.83
N PRO A 260 -23.98 34.94 -7.69
CA PRO A 260 -23.29 35.01 -6.41
C PRO A 260 -22.56 33.69 -6.08
N LEU A 261 -23.04 32.56 -6.59
CA LEU A 261 -22.42 31.27 -6.43
C LEU A 261 -21.12 31.12 -7.25
N VAL A 262 -21.08 31.58 -8.50
CA VAL A 262 -19.86 31.52 -9.35
C VAL A 262 -18.78 32.42 -8.74
N THR A 263 -19.13 33.60 -8.28
CA THR A 263 -18.19 34.52 -7.60
C THR A 263 -17.67 33.87 -6.31
N ARG A 264 -18.53 33.19 -5.54
CA ARG A 264 -18.14 32.43 -4.33
C ARG A 264 -17.20 31.28 -4.67
N VAL A 265 -17.53 30.47 -5.65
CA VAL A 265 -16.70 29.33 -6.08
C VAL A 265 -15.34 29.83 -6.56
N LEU A 266 -15.30 30.86 -7.40
CA LEU A 266 -14.03 31.44 -7.88
C LEU A 266 -13.22 32.05 -6.74
N ALA A 267 -13.85 32.77 -5.81
CA ALA A 267 -13.17 33.35 -4.65
C ALA A 267 -12.63 32.26 -3.70
N LEU A 268 -13.41 31.18 -3.44
CA LEU A 268 -12.97 30.05 -2.63
C LEU A 268 -11.83 29.28 -3.29
N THR A 269 -11.91 29.08 -4.60
CA THR A 269 -10.83 28.45 -5.38
C THR A 269 -9.56 29.31 -5.35
N ALA A 270 -9.69 30.63 -5.50
CA ALA A 270 -8.56 31.54 -5.41
C ALA A 270 -7.95 31.55 -4.00
N ILE A 271 -8.78 31.59 -2.95
CA ILE A 271 -8.32 31.48 -1.56
C ILE A 271 -7.63 30.15 -1.31
N PHE A 272 -8.19 29.03 -1.81
CA PHE A 272 -7.59 27.70 -1.71
C PHE A 272 -6.20 27.65 -2.35
N ILE A 273 -6.07 28.16 -3.59
CA ILE A 273 -4.79 28.22 -4.30
C ILE A 273 -3.79 29.14 -3.59
N LEU A 274 -4.23 30.32 -3.17
CA LEU A 274 -3.36 31.27 -2.48
C LEU A 274 -2.85 30.73 -1.14
N VAL A 275 -3.77 30.17 -0.34
CA VAL A 275 -3.42 29.64 0.98
C VAL A 275 -2.64 28.35 0.86
N GLY A 276 -2.99 27.46 -0.07
CA GLY A 276 -2.21 26.27 -0.36
C GLY A 276 -0.79 26.61 -0.79
N GLY A 277 -0.64 27.56 -1.71
CA GLY A 277 0.66 28.05 -2.16
C GLY A 277 1.46 28.72 -1.04
N LEU A 278 0.82 29.59 -0.25
CA LEU A 278 1.47 30.27 0.87
C LEU A 278 1.86 29.30 1.99
N SER A 279 0.99 28.33 2.30
CA SER A 279 1.29 27.26 3.26
C SER A 279 2.48 26.44 2.79
N THR A 280 2.52 26.02 1.53
CA THR A 280 3.66 25.28 0.94
C THR A 280 4.96 26.07 1.06
N LEU A 281 4.91 27.39 0.82
CA LEU A 281 6.08 28.26 0.93
C LEU A 281 6.53 28.41 2.39
N ILE A 282 5.60 28.65 3.33
CA ILE A 282 5.90 28.77 4.76
C ILE A 282 6.45 27.43 5.31
N PHE A 283 5.86 26.33 4.94
CA PHE A 283 6.33 25.00 5.33
C PHE A 283 7.73 24.72 4.80
N ARG A 284 8.00 25.05 3.54
CA ARG A 284 9.32 24.87 2.95
C ARG A 284 10.39 25.70 3.69
N THR A 285 10.12 26.97 3.96
CA THR A 285 11.09 27.84 4.65
C THR A 285 11.28 27.51 6.13
N ALA A 286 10.25 27.01 6.83
CA ALA A 286 10.34 26.61 8.24
C ALA A 286 11.12 25.29 8.41
N LEU A 287 11.01 24.38 7.46
CA LEU A 287 11.60 23.03 7.52
C LEU A 287 13.04 22.95 6.96
N GLU A 288 13.42 23.86 6.06
CA GLU A 288 14.83 24.02 5.68
C GLU A 288 15.71 24.46 6.88
N ARG A 289 15.09 24.96 7.97
CA ARG A 289 15.79 25.41 9.17
C ARG A 289 15.87 24.39 10.30
N ASP A 290 14.90 23.48 10.44
CA ASP A 290 14.97 22.48 11.53
C ASP A 290 13.98 21.32 11.31
N ALA A 291 14.47 20.17 10.87
CA ALA A 291 13.66 18.98 10.56
C ALA A 291 13.05 18.33 11.80
N THR A 292 13.52 18.67 13.01
CA THR A 292 13.19 17.98 14.25
C THR A 292 11.95 18.54 14.98
N HIS A 293 11.44 19.72 14.60
CA HIS A 293 10.39 20.44 15.36
C HIS A 293 9.09 20.70 14.59
N GLY A 294 8.76 19.92 13.55
CA GLY A 294 7.52 20.08 12.77
C GLY A 294 6.20 19.84 13.51
N GLY A 295 6.25 19.26 14.72
CA GLY A 295 5.06 18.89 15.50
C GLY A 295 4.13 20.05 15.90
N TRP A 296 4.66 21.28 16.03
CA TRP A 296 3.84 22.48 16.35
C TRP A 296 2.87 22.84 15.23
N LEU A 297 3.10 22.40 13.99
CA LEU A 297 2.25 22.71 12.84
C LEU A 297 0.85 22.05 12.93
N ILE A 298 0.69 21.05 13.79
CA ILE A 298 -0.64 20.46 14.09
C ILE A 298 -1.55 21.48 14.78
N PHE A 299 -0.99 22.50 15.46
CA PHE A 299 -1.75 23.56 16.14
C PHE A 299 -2.26 24.64 15.19
N VAL A 300 -1.75 24.72 13.95
CA VAL A 300 -2.25 25.66 12.94
C VAL A 300 -3.73 25.42 12.61
N PRO A 301 -4.18 24.19 12.34
CA PRO A 301 -5.60 23.89 12.18
C PRO A 301 -6.45 24.26 13.42
N ALA A 302 -5.93 24.02 14.59
CA ALA A 302 -6.63 24.37 15.84
C ALA A 302 -6.77 25.89 16.02
N GLY A 303 -5.73 26.64 15.72
CA GLY A 303 -5.78 28.12 15.72
C GLY A 303 -6.77 28.68 14.70
N LEU A 304 -6.79 28.09 13.49
CA LEU A 304 -7.75 28.46 12.44
C LEU A 304 -9.19 28.09 12.84
N LEU A 305 -9.41 26.98 13.54
CA LEU A 305 -10.72 26.60 14.10
C LEU A 305 -11.19 27.64 15.12
N VAL A 306 -10.31 28.12 16.00
CA VAL A 306 -10.62 29.17 16.98
C VAL A 306 -11.00 30.46 16.27
N LEU A 307 -10.25 30.87 15.24
CA LEU A 307 -10.56 32.06 14.44
C LEU A 307 -11.89 31.93 13.71
N MET A 308 -12.23 30.75 13.18
CA MET A 308 -13.54 30.48 12.58
C MET A 308 -14.67 30.61 13.59
N LEU A 309 -14.50 30.06 14.79
CA LEU A 309 -15.52 30.14 15.84
C LEU A 309 -15.73 31.58 16.30
N ALA A 310 -14.67 32.39 16.32
CA ALA A 310 -14.72 33.82 16.64
C ALA A 310 -15.39 34.69 15.55
N ALA A 311 -15.20 34.31 14.28
CA ALA A 311 -15.75 35.00 13.10
C ALA A 311 -17.16 34.54 12.71
N ALA A 312 -17.85 33.77 13.55
CA ALA A 312 -19.16 33.21 13.22
C ALA A 312 -20.22 34.31 13.00
N PRO A 313 -21.06 34.22 11.97
CA PRO A 313 -22.08 35.20 11.66
C PRO A 313 -23.14 35.27 12.77
N SER A 314 -23.70 36.48 12.94
CA SER A 314 -24.87 36.69 13.80
C SER A 314 -26.12 36.00 13.22
N THR A 315 -27.14 35.77 14.07
CA THR A 315 -28.42 35.18 13.61
C THR A 315 -29.08 35.97 12.50
N ALA A 316 -28.94 37.29 12.51
CA ALA A 316 -29.46 38.18 11.47
C ALA A 316 -28.69 38.03 10.16
N GLU A 317 -27.39 37.80 10.20
CA GLU A 317 -26.57 37.53 9.02
C GLU A 317 -26.83 36.17 8.44
N LEU A 318 -27.09 35.13 9.29
CA LEU A 318 -27.53 33.81 8.86
C LEU A 318 -28.86 33.86 8.10
N ALA A 319 -29.81 34.66 8.60
CA ALA A 319 -31.11 34.86 7.94
C ALA A 319 -30.95 35.55 6.59
N ARG A 320 -30.08 36.58 6.50
CA ARG A 320 -29.78 37.26 5.23
C ARG A 320 -28.97 36.38 4.25
N PHE A 321 -28.11 35.48 4.76
CA PHE A 321 -27.38 34.51 3.96
C PHE A 321 -28.34 33.50 3.29
N ARG A 322 -29.37 33.05 4.04
CA ARG A 322 -30.45 32.19 3.49
C ARG A 322 -31.31 32.91 2.47
N ALA A 323 -31.53 34.20 2.65
CA ALA A 323 -32.33 35.01 1.73
C ALA A 323 -31.56 35.42 0.42
N GLY A 324 -30.30 35.08 0.26
CA GLY A 324 -29.54 35.32 -0.96
C GLY A 324 -29.11 36.75 -1.24
N THR A 325 -29.27 37.66 -0.29
CA THR A 325 -29.28 39.12 -0.53
C THR A 325 -27.96 39.90 -0.37
N SER A 326 -26.79 39.27 -0.23
CA SER A 326 -25.51 40.01 -0.28
C SER A 326 -24.28 39.13 -0.43
N ALA A 327 -23.62 39.21 -1.57
CA ALA A 327 -22.67 38.20 -2.01
C ALA A 327 -21.17 38.53 -1.86
N GLY A 328 -20.78 39.81 -1.80
CA GLY A 328 -19.39 40.21 -2.02
C GLY A 328 -18.44 40.06 -0.83
N MET A 329 -18.84 40.54 0.36
CA MET A 329 -17.92 40.74 1.50
C MET A 329 -17.88 39.58 2.54
N ARG A 330 -18.66 38.52 2.36
CA ARG A 330 -18.88 37.46 3.35
C ARG A 330 -18.20 36.12 3.03
N VAL A 331 -17.46 36.09 1.92
CA VAL A 331 -16.69 34.89 1.55
C VAL A 331 -15.53 34.68 2.50
N VAL A 332 -14.88 35.76 2.92
CA VAL A 332 -13.68 35.71 3.78
C VAL A 332 -14.00 35.26 5.22
N GLY A 333 -15.20 35.57 5.74
CA GLY A 333 -15.66 35.12 7.06
C GLY A 333 -16.51 33.83 7.00
N SER A 334 -16.62 33.19 5.84
CA SER A 334 -17.41 31.98 5.69
C SER A 334 -16.66 30.75 6.19
N PRO A 335 -17.37 29.70 6.69
CA PRO A 335 -16.73 28.42 7.06
C PRO A 335 -15.93 27.81 5.91
N PHE A 336 -16.27 28.15 4.66
CA PHE A 336 -15.51 27.72 3.48
C PHE A 336 -14.12 28.34 3.38
N ALA A 337 -13.94 29.60 3.74
CA ALA A 337 -12.62 30.22 3.75
C ALA A 337 -11.71 29.51 4.75
N VAL A 338 -12.21 29.23 5.94
CA VAL A 338 -11.46 28.51 6.98
C VAL A 338 -11.20 27.06 6.59
N LEU A 339 -12.22 26.35 6.08
CA LEU A 339 -12.05 25.02 5.52
C LEU A 339 -10.97 25.03 4.43
N SER A 340 -10.99 26.01 3.52
CA SER A 340 -9.99 26.15 2.46
C SER A 340 -8.57 26.38 3.00
N VAL A 341 -8.43 27.15 4.09
CA VAL A 341 -7.14 27.38 4.77
C VAL A 341 -6.64 26.10 5.44
N VAL A 342 -7.49 25.42 6.22
CA VAL A 342 -7.14 24.15 6.87
C VAL A 342 -6.75 23.09 5.84
N PHE A 343 -7.46 23.06 4.71
CA PHE A 343 -7.17 22.16 3.60
C PHE A 343 -5.88 22.50 2.87
N GLY A 344 -5.64 23.79 2.61
CA GLY A 344 -4.39 24.22 1.98
C GLY A 344 -3.20 23.82 2.84
N ALA A 345 -3.27 24.06 4.15
CA ALA A 345 -2.22 23.69 5.09
C ALA A 345 -2.04 22.17 5.18
N GLY A 346 -3.13 21.39 5.33
CA GLY A 346 -3.06 19.93 5.37
C GLY A 346 -2.55 19.30 4.08
N SER A 347 -2.96 19.85 2.94
CA SER A 347 -2.49 19.40 1.62
C SER A 347 -1.01 19.71 1.40
N ALA A 348 -0.55 20.90 1.80
CA ALA A 348 0.85 21.27 1.73
C ALA A 348 1.71 20.39 2.63
N TRP A 349 1.26 20.11 3.85
CA TRP A 349 1.94 19.20 4.76
C TRP A 349 2.08 17.79 4.19
N THR A 350 0.99 17.21 3.68
CA THR A 350 1.01 15.87 3.11
C THR A 350 1.82 15.79 1.82
N ALA A 351 1.76 16.82 0.97
CA ALA A 351 2.58 16.91 -0.24
C ALA A 351 4.07 17.02 0.11
N TRP A 352 4.41 17.79 1.12
CA TRP A 352 5.78 17.88 1.62
C TRP A 352 6.26 16.53 2.19
N ALA A 353 5.49 15.88 3.05
CA ALA A 353 5.85 14.56 3.59
C ALA A 353 6.08 13.53 2.46
N GLN A 354 5.25 13.54 1.42
CA GLN A 354 5.42 12.67 0.24
C GLN A 354 6.62 13.05 -0.63
N GLN A 355 7.01 14.32 -0.67
CA GLN A 355 8.19 14.78 -1.41
C GLN A 355 9.48 14.36 -0.70
N GLN A 356 9.55 14.46 0.64
CA GLN A 356 10.72 14.07 1.44
C GLN A 356 11.09 12.60 1.27
N VAL A 357 10.13 11.75 1.05
CA VAL A 357 10.29 10.29 0.88
C VAL A 357 10.33 9.86 -0.58
N GLY A 358 10.44 10.81 -1.54
CA GLY A 358 10.56 10.51 -2.96
C GLY A 358 9.31 9.91 -3.61
N ALA A 359 8.14 9.98 -2.96
CA ALA A 359 6.88 9.52 -3.54
C ALA A 359 6.40 10.44 -4.68
N ILE A 360 6.76 11.72 -4.66
CA ILE A 360 6.56 12.67 -5.76
C ILE A 360 7.90 12.79 -6.49
N LYS A 361 8.02 12.14 -7.64
CA LYS A 361 9.20 12.16 -8.50
C LYS A 361 8.96 13.07 -9.69
N GLY A 362 10.04 13.53 -10.35
CA GLY A 362 9.96 14.40 -11.53
C GLY A 362 8.93 13.91 -12.54
N GLY A 363 8.00 14.81 -12.91
CA GLY A 363 6.85 14.47 -13.73
C GLY A 363 7.19 14.41 -15.23
N LEU A 364 6.29 13.77 -15.98
CA LEU A 364 6.23 13.87 -17.43
C LEU A 364 6.02 15.35 -17.83
N THR A 365 6.34 15.69 -19.07
CA THR A 365 5.94 16.99 -19.65
C THR A 365 4.41 17.08 -19.76
N LEU A 366 3.89 18.29 -19.97
CA LEU A 366 2.45 18.57 -19.87
C LEU A 366 1.59 17.66 -20.76
N LEU A 367 1.95 17.47 -22.01
CA LEU A 367 1.13 16.68 -22.96
C LEU A 367 1.07 15.19 -22.60
N PRO A 368 2.15 14.47 -22.34
CA PRO A 368 2.08 13.11 -21.82
C PRO A 368 1.33 12.99 -20.50
N THR A 369 1.46 13.97 -19.60
CA THR A 369 0.70 13.99 -18.34
C THR A 369 -0.79 14.07 -18.60
N LEU A 370 -1.25 14.96 -19.46
CA LEU A 370 -2.66 15.09 -19.83
C LEU A 370 -3.17 13.83 -20.52
N ASN A 371 -2.38 13.28 -21.45
CA ASN A 371 -2.75 12.03 -22.12
C ASN A 371 -2.93 10.89 -21.11
N LEU A 372 -1.97 10.69 -20.21
CA LEU A 372 -2.05 9.68 -19.14
C LEU A 372 -3.27 9.92 -18.22
N THR A 373 -3.53 11.17 -17.84
CA THR A 373 -4.69 11.55 -17.03
C THR A 373 -5.99 11.09 -17.68
N PHE A 374 -6.18 11.42 -18.96
CA PHE A 374 -7.43 11.08 -19.64
C PHE A 374 -7.55 9.59 -19.96
N GLU A 375 -6.46 8.90 -20.26
CA GLU A 375 -6.46 7.43 -20.39
C GLU A 375 -6.85 6.72 -19.09
N THR A 376 -6.29 7.17 -17.96
CA THR A 376 -6.63 6.60 -16.65
C THR A 376 -8.09 6.89 -16.28
N MET A 377 -8.59 8.08 -16.54
CA MET A 377 -10.00 8.44 -16.30
C MET A 377 -10.96 7.60 -17.15
N LEU A 378 -10.65 7.36 -18.43
CA LEU A 378 -11.41 6.45 -19.28
C LEU A 378 -11.42 5.03 -18.73
N SER A 379 -10.24 4.54 -18.30
CA SER A 379 -10.08 3.20 -17.73
C SER A 379 -10.89 3.05 -16.43
N TYR A 380 -10.87 4.06 -15.57
CA TYR A 380 -11.64 4.07 -14.33
C TYR A 380 -13.15 4.12 -14.57
N ALA A 381 -13.60 4.88 -15.57
CA ALA A 381 -15.01 4.91 -15.94
C ALA A 381 -15.51 3.52 -16.33
N GLY A 382 -14.76 2.78 -17.15
CA GLY A 382 -15.13 1.40 -17.51
C GLY A 382 -15.17 0.46 -16.31
N ARG A 383 -14.16 0.51 -15.43
CA ARG A 383 -14.06 -0.37 -14.24
C ARG A 383 -15.08 -0.07 -13.15
N ALA A 384 -15.57 1.14 -13.06
CA ALA A 384 -16.64 1.50 -12.13
C ALA A 384 -17.96 0.77 -12.42
N PHE A 385 -18.18 0.32 -13.65
CA PHE A 385 -19.35 -0.46 -14.04
C PHE A 385 -19.05 -1.94 -14.28
N VAL A 386 -17.88 -2.23 -14.87
CA VAL A 386 -17.44 -3.59 -15.18
C VAL A 386 -16.05 -3.78 -14.61
N PRO A 387 -15.92 -4.24 -13.36
CA PRO A 387 -14.64 -4.42 -12.67
C PRO A 387 -13.87 -5.66 -13.18
N ALA A 388 -13.63 -5.71 -14.50
CA ALA A 388 -12.85 -6.73 -15.15
C ALA A 388 -11.36 -6.40 -15.14
N ARG A 389 -10.50 -7.44 -15.19
CA ARG A 389 -9.04 -7.31 -15.23
C ARG A 389 -8.47 -6.43 -14.12
N MET A 390 -8.94 -6.68 -12.90
CA MET A 390 -8.44 -6.00 -11.69
C MET A 390 -7.00 -6.43 -11.38
N SER A 391 -6.15 -5.47 -11.00
CA SER A 391 -4.75 -5.72 -10.67
C SER A 391 -4.27 -4.80 -9.54
N VAL A 392 -3.35 -5.29 -8.72
CA VAL A 392 -2.66 -4.47 -7.72
C VAL A 392 -1.76 -3.42 -8.38
N SER A 393 -1.30 -3.68 -9.60
CA SER A 393 -0.44 -2.79 -10.38
C SER A 393 -0.76 -2.89 -11.86
N TYR A 394 -0.77 -1.74 -12.55
CA TYR A 394 -1.02 -1.64 -13.99
C TYR A 394 0.24 -1.16 -14.72
N ALA A 395 0.51 -1.75 -15.88
CA ALA A 395 1.63 -1.34 -16.71
C ALA A 395 1.34 0.01 -17.39
N TRP A 396 2.32 0.90 -17.33
CA TRP A 396 2.36 2.15 -18.07
C TRP A 396 3.77 2.33 -18.66
N ILE A 397 3.95 1.75 -19.84
CA ILE A 397 5.23 1.77 -20.56
C ILE A 397 5.13 2.80 -21.66
N GLY A 398 6.05 3.79 -21.67
CA GLY A 398 6.14 4.77 -22.75
C GLY A 398 4.85 5.58 -22.93
N VAL A 399 4.59 6.55 -22.08
CA VAL A 399 3.40 7.41 -22.22
C VAL A 399 3.53 8.27 -23.48
N PRO A 400 2.69 8.05 -24.52
CA PRO A 400 2.76 8.85 -25.74
C PRO A 400 2.28 10.28 -25.48
N TYR A 401 2.70 11.23 -26.32
CA TYR A 401 2.24 12.61 -26.23
C TYR A 401 0.72 12.71 -26.42
N VAL A 402 0.17 11.92 -27.34
CA VAL A 402 -1.27 11.83 -27.64
C VAL A 402 -1.60 10.39 -28.02
N SER A 403 -2.72 9.88 -27.54
CA SER A 403 -3.26 8.57 -27.90
C SER A 403 -4.75 8.65 -28.18
N VAL A 404 -5.30 7.68 -28.92
CA VAL A 404 -6.74 7.56 -29.15
C VAL A 404 -7.49 7.41 -27.82
N LYS A 405 -6.95 6.63 -26.88
CA LYS A 405 -7.55 6.45 -25.53
C LYS A 405 -7.56 7.76 -24.74
N GLY A 406 -6.48 8.55 -24.82
CA GLY A 406 -6.41 9.86 -24.19
C GLY A 406 -7.43 10.84 -24.76
N LEU A 407 -7.58 10.88 -26.07
CA LEU A 407 -8.61 11.72 -26.74
C LEU A 407 -10.04 11.30 -26.36
N LEU A 408 -10.32 10.00 -26.36
CA LEU A 408 -11.63 9.49 -25.91
C LEU A 408 -11.89 9.79 -24.44
N GLY A 409 -10.86 9.69 -23.58
CA GLY A 409 -10.96 10.06 -22.19
C GLY A 409 -11.23 11.55 -21.98
N ALA A 410 -10.55 12.41 -22.73
CA ALA A 410 -10.79 13.85 -22.71
C ALA A 410 -12.22 14.20 -23.16
N ALA A 411 -12.69 13.57 -24.24
CA ALA A 411 -14.07 13.72 -24.72
C ALA A 411 -15.09 13.25 -23.66
N LEU A 412 -14.85 12.11 -23.00
CA LEU A 412 -15.71 11.59 -21.94
C LEU A 412 -15.77 12.56 -20.75
N VAL A 413 -14.63 13.05 -20.27
CA VAL A 413 -14.57 13.99 -19.14
C VAL A 413 -15.26 15.31 -19.52
N GLY A 414 -14.99 15.85 -20.72
CA GLY A 414 -15.65 17.05 -21.23
C GLY A 414 -17.18 16.89 -21.32
N ALA A 415 -17.66 15.76 -21.86
CA ALA A 415 -19.07 15.43 -21.91
C ALA A 415 -19.68 15.29 -20.50
N ALA A 416 -19.00 14.63 -19.58
CA ALA A 416 -19.47 14.46 -18.20
C ALA A 416 -19.61 15.82 -17.50
N ILE A 417 -18.62 16.70 -17.62
CA ILE A 417 -18.68 18.07 -17.08
C ILE A 417 -19.84 18.83 -17.71
N TRP A 418 -19.98 18.79 -19.04
CA TRP A 418 -21.05 19.48 -19.76
C TRP A 418 -22.43 18.99 -19.31
N ILE A 419 -22.64 17.65 -19.18
CA ILE A 419 -23.88 17.06 -18.69
C ILE A 419 -24.15 17.52 -17.25
N ALA A 420 -23.15 17.43 -16.36
CA ALA A 420 -23.30 17.84 -14.98
C ALA A 420 -23.71 19.33 -14.87
N MET A 421 -23.06 20.21 -15.63
CA MET A 421 -23.41 21.63 -15.67
C MET A 421 -24.83 21.90 -16.19
N ARG A 422 -25.33 21.10 -17.16
CA ARG A 422 -26.70 21.18 -17.67
C ARG A 422 -27.72 20.71 -16.65
N LEU A 423 -27.42 19.65 -15.92
CA LEU A 423 -28.35 19.02 -14.99
C LEU A 423 -28.36 19.72 -13.61
N ALA A 424 -27.27 20.36 -13.19
CA ALA A 424 -27.15 21.01 -11.89
C ALA A 424 -28.18 22.09 -11.64
N GLY A 425 -28.59 22.84 -12.68
CA GLY A 425 -29.61 23.88 -12.60
C GLY A 425 -31.06 23.42 -12.73
N SER A 426 -31.30 22.13 -12.92
CA SER A 426 -32.64 21.58 -13.19
C SER A 426 -33.62 21.81 -12.03
N VAL A 427 -34.87 21.96 -12.33
CA VAL A 427 -35.97 21.96 -11.34
C VAL A 427 -36.11 20.57 -10.69
N ASP A 428 -35.87 19.52 -11.48
CA ASP A 428 -35.91 18.14 -11.03
C ASP A 428 -34.76 17.79 -10.12
N GLY A 429 -35.06 17.35 -8.89
CA GLY A 429 -34.07 16.96 -7.87
C GLY A 429 -33.22 15.77 -8.28
N ASN A 430 -33.78 14.79 -9.01
CA ASN A 430 -33.00 13.63 -9.47
C ASN A 430 -31.95 14.03 -10.50
N ARG A 431 -32.27 14.95 -11.41
CA ARG A 431 -31.30 15.49 -12.38
C ARG A 431 -30.15 16.20 -11.68
N ARG A 432 -30.43 16.98 -10.64
CA ARG A 432 -29.38 17.62 -9.81
C ARG A 432 -28.53 16.59 -9.05
N LEU A 433 -29.15 15.51 -8.61
CA LEU A 433 -28.45 14.42 -7.94
C LEU A 433 -27.51 13.67 -8.90
N ILE A 434 -27.89 13.47 -10.16
CA ILE A 434 -27.01 12.95 -11.22
C ILE A 434 -25.80 13.89 -11.41
N ALA A 435 -26.06 15.20 -11.51
CA ALA A 435 -24.99 16.18 -11.64
C ALA A 435 -24.02 16.12 -10.46
N PHE A 436 -24.53 16.01 -9.24
CA PHE A 436 -23.70 15.89 -8.05
C PHE A 436 -22.91 14.58 -8.03
N GLY A 437 -23.48 13.45 -8.46
CA GLY A 437 -22.78 12.19 -8.61
C GLY A 437 -21.61 12.27 -9.60
N ILE A 438 -21.78 12.93 -10.74
CA ILE A 438 -20.72 13.16 -11.72
C ILE A 438 -19.61 14.06 -11.12
N PHE A 439 -19.98 15.16 -10.47
CA PHE A 439 -19.00 16.02 -9.79
C PHE A 439 -18.25 15.27 -8.69
N TRP A 440 -18.96 14.49 -7.87
CA TRP A 440 -18.32 13.65 -6.85
C TRP A 440 -17.26 12.73 -7.45
N TYR A 441 -17.62 12.00 -8.52
CA TYR A 441 -16.71 11.09 -9.21
C TYR A 441 -15.46 11.81 -9.72
N LEU A 442 -15.63 12.91 -10.46
CA LEU A 442 -14.53 13.67 -11.04
C LEU A 442 -13.64 14.31 -9.97
N ILE A 443 -14.25 14.91 -8.93
CA ILE A 443 -13.52 15.56 -7.82
C ILE A 443 -12.74 14.52 -7.02
N ALA A 444 -13.35 13.35 -6.74
CA ALA A 444 -12.72 12.30 -5.96
C ALA A 444 -11.56 11.62 -6.72
N LEU A 445 -11.59 11.58 -8.06
CA LEU A 445 -10.49 11.10 -8.89
C LEU A 445 -9.35 12.11 -9.06
N PHE A 446 -9.60 13.40 -8.86
CA PHE A 446 -8.63 14.45 -9.15
C PHE A 446 -7.28 14.26 -8.47
N PRO A 447 -7.17 13.92 -7.15
CA PRO A 447 -5.88 13.73 -6.49
C PRO A 447 -5.04 12.58 -7.05
N VAL A 448 -5.68 11.58 -7.67
CA VAL A 448 -5.07 10.36 -8.22
C VAL A 448 -5.14 10.31 -9.74
N SER A 449 -5.39 11.44 -10.37
CA SER A 449 -5.55 11.57 -11.84
C SER A 449 -4.24 11.63 -12.62
N ASN A 450 -3.09 11.58 -11.95
CA ASN A 450 -1.74 11.83 -12.49
C ASN A 450 -1.44 13.29 -12.88
N LEU A 451 -2.36 14.24 -12.69
CA LEU A 451 -2.03 15.67 -12.81
C LEU A 451 -0.99 16.08 -11.77
N VAL A 452 -1.07 15.51 -10.56
CA VAL A 452 0.02 15.49 -9.59
C VAL A 452 0.77 14.18 -9.79
N PRO A 453 2.09 14.21 -10.07
CA PRO A 453 2.85 12.99 -10.32
C PRO A 453 2.86 12.08 -9.09
N THR A 454 2.41 10.83 -9.27
CA THR A 454 2.41 9.80 -8.22
C THR A 454 3.24 8.60 -8.68
N SER A 455 3.80 7.84 -7.74
CA SER A 455 4.53 6.61 -8.03
C SER A 455 3.62 5.57 -8.69
N THR A 456 2.39 5.40 -8.17
CA THR A 456 1.39 4.48 -8.72
C THR A 456 0.49 5.23 -9.69
N LYS A 457 0.61 4.95 -10.98
CA LYS A 457 -0.16 5.63 -12.03
C LYS A 457 -1.64 5.27 -12.03
N MET A 458 -1.96 4.03 -11.67
CA MET A 458 -3.32 3.52 -11.59
C MET A 458 -3.40 2.37 -10.57
N ALA A 459 -4.47 2.33 -9.76
CA ALA A 459 -4.76 1.25 -8.81
C ALA A 459 -6.27 1.12 -8.60
N ASP A 460 -6.75 -0.10 -8.31
CA ASP A 460 -8.18 -0.36 -8.10
C ASP A 460 -8.73 0.43 -6.90
N ARG A 461 -7.95 0.55 -5.83
CA ARG A 461 -8.30 1.33 -4.63
C ARG A 461 -8.59 2.80 -4.89
N TYR A 462 -8.12 3.36 -6.00
CA TYR A 462 -8.38 4.77 -6.34
C TYR A 462 -9.84 5.02 -6.74
N LEU A 463 -10.60 3.96 -7.08
CA LEU A 463 -12.04 4.05 -7.31
C LEU A 463 -12.90 3.94 -6.04
N PHE A 464 -12.31 3.69 -4.88
CA PHE A 464 -13.06 3.45 -3.65
C PHE A 464 -13.99 4.61 -3.28
N VAL A 465 -13.48 5.83 -3.15
CA VAL A 465 -14.28 7.03 -2.86
C VAL A 465 -15.06 7.53 -4.09
N PRO A 466 -14.49 7.55 -5.31
CA PRO A 466 -15.22 7.96 -6.52
C PRO A 466 -16.46 7.13 -6.82
N SER A 467 -16.47 5.83 -6.51
CA SER A 467 -17.61 4.93 -6.77
C SER A 467 -18.92 5.39 -6.07
N ILE A 468 -18.82 6.10 -4.95
CA ILE A 468 -19.97 6.70 -4.26
C ILE A 468 -20.74 7.63 -5.22
N GLY A 469 -20.01 8.45 -6.00
CA GLY A 469 -20.61 9.35 -7.00
C GLY A 469 -21.26 8.59 -8.16
N VAL A 470 -20.63 7.51 -8.62
CA VAL A 470 -21.19 6.65 -9.69
C VAL A 470 -22.50 6.01 -9.21
N ILE A 471 -22.49 5.40 -8.04
CA ILE A 471 -23.67 4.77 -7.43
C ILE A 471 -24.77 5.82 -7.27
N LEU A 472 -24.46 7.01 -6.74
CA LEU A 472 -25.43 8.10 -6.57
C LEU A 472 -26.06 8.55 -7.90
N GLY A 473 -25.25 8.68 -8.95
CA GLY A 473 -25.74 9.02 -10.30
C GLY A 473 -26.66 7.96 -10.88
N LEU A 474 -26.30 6.68 -10.74
CA LEU A 474 -27.12 5.56 -11.19
C LEU A 474 -28.46 5.49 -10.45
N LEU A 475 -28.47 5.75 -9.14
CA LEU A 475 -29.68 5.80 -8.33
C LEU A 475 -30.65 6.88 -8.77
N ALA A 476 -30.13 8.06 -9.01
CA ALA A 476 -30.94 9.18 -9.49
C ALA A 476 -31.49 8.91 -10.90
N LEU A 477 -30.68 8.26 -11.75
CA LEU A 477 -31.12 7.81 -13.08
C LEU A 477 -32.23 6.75 -12.96
N ALA A 478 -32.06 5.75 -12.10
CA ALA A 478 -33.06 4.74 -11.83
C ALA A 478 -34.38 5.37 -11.33
N ALA A 479 -34.31 6.32 -10.40
CA ALA A 479 -35.46 7.03 -9.87
C ALA A 479 -36.22 7.84 -10.96
N MET A 480 -35.54 8.28 -12.02
CA MET A 480 -36.14 8.94 -13.18
C MET A 480 -36.80 7.93 -14.15
N CYS A 481 -36.16 6.82 -14.41
CA CYS A 481 -36.63 5.78 -15.31
C CYS A 481 -37.84 4.99 -14.73
N PHE A 482 -37.86 4.88 -13.38
CA PHE A 482 -38.90 4.14 -12.65
C PHE A 482 -39.72 5.08 -11.74
N PRO A 483 -40.64 5.88 -12.29
CA PRO A 483 -41.45 6.79 -11.47
C PRO A 483 -42.30 6.04 -10.44
N ALA A 484 -42.72 6.72 -9.41
CA ALA A 484 -43.24 6.24 -8.12
C ALA A 484 -44.49 5.29 -8.12
N SER A 485 -44.75 4.51 -9.18
CA SER A 485 -45.68 3.38 -9.10
C SER A 485 -45.05 2.21 -8.35
N SER A 486 -45.80 1.49 -7.54
CA SER A 486 -45.32 0.38 -6.73
C SER A 486 -44.62 -0.72 -7.54
N LEU A 487 -45.08 -1.00 -8.75
CA LEU A 487 -44.47 -1.99 -9.65
C LEU A 487 -43.09 -1.55 -10.15
N LYS A 488 -42.95 -0.30 -10.58
CA LYS A 488 -41.66 0.22 -11.08
C LYS A 488 -40.61 0.40 -9.97
N GLN A 489 -41.00 0.70 -8.74
CA GLN A 489 -40.11 0.67 -7.60
C GLN A 489 -39.60 -0.74 -7.30
N PHE A 490 -40.47 -1.76 -7.45
CA PHE A 490 -40.06 -3.16 -7.31
C PHE A 490 -39.06 -3.56 -8.40
N GLU A 491 -39.29 -3.17 -9.66
CA GLU A 491 -38.33 -3.42 -10.76
C GLU A 491 -36.96 -2.77 -10.52
N ALA A 492 -36.93 -1.54 -10.04
CA ALA A 492 -35.69 -0.86 -9.68
C ALA A 492 -34.94 -1.59 -8.52
N CYS A 493 -35.67 -2.00 -7.49
CA CYS A 493 -35.10 -2.79 -6.40
C CYS A 493 -34.59 -4.16 -6.87
N ALA A 494 -35.33 -4.84 -7.75
CA ALA A 494 -34.91 -6.11 -8.33
C ALA A 494 -33.66 -5.97 -9.20
N ALA A 495 -33.54 -4.90 -10.00
CA ALA A 495 -32.34 -4.61 -10.78
C ALA A 495 -31.11 -4.35 -9.89
N LEU A 496 -31.25 -3.57 -8.82
CA LEU A 496 -30.18 -3.33 -7.87
C LEU A 496 -29.79 -4.60 -7.09
N ALA A 497 -30.77 -5.42 -6.70
CA ALA A 497 -30.51 -6.71 -6.06
C ALA A 497 -29.77 -7.68 -6.99
N LEU A 498 -30.08 -7.66 -8.29
CA LEU A 498 -29.35 -8.43 -9.30
C LEU A 498 -27.88 -7.97 -9.40
N VAL A 499 -27.62 -6.67 -9.36
CA VAL A 499 -26.23 -6.16 -9.32
C VAL A 499 -25.49 -6.67 -8.08
N VAL A 500 -26.12 -6.66 -6.90
CA VAL A 500 -25.57 -7.24 -5.67
C VAL A 500 -25.28 -8.73 -5.87
N ALA A 501 -26.20 -9.47 -6.44
CA ALA A 501 -26.06 -10.92 -6.68
C ALA A 501 -24.93 -11.26 -7.67
N VAL A 502 -24.70 -10.42 -8.69
CA VAL A 502 -23.60 -10.58 -9.65
C VAL A 502 -22.24 -10.18 -9.04
N TYR A 503 -22.19 -9.08 -8.32
CA TYR A 503 -20.92 -8.59 -7.75
C TYR A 503 -20.41 -9.43 -6.58
N THR A 504 -21.30 -10.02 -5.78
CA THR A 504 -20.92 -10.82 -4.60
C THR A 504 -19.97 -11.99 -4.95
N PRO A 505 -20.30 -12.92 -5.87
CA PRO A 505 -19.38 -14.00 -6.23
C PRO A 505 -18.11 -13.49 -6.91
N TRP A 506 -18.19 -12.37 -7.64
CA TRP A 506 -17.00 -11.78 -8.25
C TRP A 506 -16.05 -11.18 -7.21
N ALA A 507 -16.56 -10.45 -6.22
CA ALA A 507 -15.77 -9.96 -5.10
C ALA A 507 -15.19 -11.10 -4.26
N TYR A 508 -15.95 -12.18 -4.04
CA TYR A 508 -15.48 -13.36 -3.34
C TYR A 508 -14.26 -13.99 -4.05
N ARG A 509 -14.37 -14.24 -5.36
CA ARG A 509 -13.25 -14.79 -6.16
C ARG A 509 -12.04 -13.86 -6.20
N ARG A 510 -12.27 -12.54 -6.28
CA ARG A 510 -11.18 -11.58 -6.22
C ARG A 510 -10.49 -11.60 -4.85
N THR A 511 -11.23 -11.85 -3.77
CA THR A 511 -10.66 -11.99 -2.42
C THR A 511 -9.81 -13.26 -2.31
N GLU A 512 -10.11 -14.34 -3.02
CA GLU A 512 -9.29 -15.56 -3.06
C GLU A 512 -7.87 -15.29 -3.56
N VAL A 513 -7.69 -14.36 -4.52
CA VAL A 513 -6.38 -13.92 -4.99
C VAL A 513 -5.59 -13.28 -3.84
N TRP A 514 -6.22 -12.41 -3.06
CA TRP A 514 -5.60 -11.76 -1.90
C TRP A 514 -5.34 -12.71 -0.72
N CYS A 515 -6.02 -13.85 -0.71
CA CYS A 515 -5.83 -14.91 0.30
C CYS A 515 -4.82 -15.99 -0.12
N GLY A 516 -4.23 -15.91 -1.31
CA GLY A 516 -3.27 -16.89 -1.80
C GLY A 516 -3.89 -18.20 -2.27
N LYS A 517 -5.23 -18.31 -2.34
CA LYS A 517 -5.92 -19.56 -2.70
C LYS A 517 -5.84 -19.92 -4.19
N THR A 518 -5.42 -18.98 -5.03
CA THR A 518 -5.23 -19.21 -6.46
C THR A 518 -3.83 -19.74 -6.79
N THR A 519 -2.89 -19.63 -5.85
CA THR A 519 -1.52 -20.12 -5.99
C THR A 519 -1.06 -20.69 -4.66
N GLU A 520 -0.86 -21.99 -4.61
CA GLU A 520 -0.39 -22.71 -3.44
C GLU A 520 1.06 -23.19 -3.65
N TRP A 521 1.84 -23.22 -2.58
CA TRP A 521 3.18 -23.77 -2.54
C TRP A 521 3.30 -24.77 -1.42
N ASN A 522 3.69 -26.01 -1.72
CA ASN A 522 3.75 -27.11 -0.75
C ASN A 522 2.44 -27.30 0.06
N GLY A 523 1.29 -27.10 -0.59
CA GLY A 523 -0.02 -27.21 0.05
C GLY A 523 -0.42 -26.03 0.94
N HIS A 524 0.34 -24.94 0.94
CA HIS A 524 0.04 -23.71 1.68
C HIS A 524 -0.31 -22.56 0.74
N PRO A 525 -1.38 -21.79 1.04
CA PRO A 525 -1.70 -20.57 0.31
C PRO A 525 -0.58 -19.54 0.36
N GLN A 526 -0.27 -18.94 -0.79
CA GLN A 526 0.77 -17.93 -0.95
C GLN A 526 0.15 -16.59 -1.41
N PRO A 527 -0.22 -15.68 -0.50
CA PRO A 527 -0.91 -14.44 -0.85
C PRO A 527 -0.13 -13.55 -1.81
N ASP A 528 1.15 -13.32 -1.54
CA ASP A 528 2.01 -12.47 -2.37
C ASP A 528 2.24 -13.07 -3.76
N LEU A 529 2.57 -14.35 -3.83
CA LEU A 529 2.75 -15.06 -5.09
C LEU A 529 1.47 -15.05 -5.94
N SER A 530 0.30 -15.28 -5.32
CA SER A 530 -1.00 -15.22 -5.98
C SER A 530 -1.31 -13.83 -6.52
N LEU A 531 -1.04 -12.81 -5.73
CA LEU A 531 -1.29 -11.41 -6.07
C LEU A 531 -0.46 -10.97 -7.28
N TRP A 532 0.84 -11.26 -7.28
CA TRP A 532 1.75 -10.88 -8.36
C TRP A 532 1.56 -11.74 -9.60
N THR A 533 1.21 -13.02 -9.47
CA THR A 533 0.81 -13.88 -10.60
C THR A 533 -0.39 -13.28 -11.32
N ALA A 534 -1.46 -12.94 -10.60
CA ALA A 534 -2.64 -12.30 -11.18
C ALA A 534 -2.32 -10.93 -11.81
N ALA A 535 -1.37 -10.19 -11.26
CA ALA A 535 -0.93 -8.91 -11.83
C ALA A 535 -0.19 -9.11 -13.17
N VAL A 536 0.68 -10.11 -13.27
CA VAL A 536 1.40 -10.46 -14.52
C VAL A 536 0.42 -11.01 -15.57
N GLU A 537 -0.55 -11.84 -15.19
CA GLU A 537 -1.60 -12.32 -16.11
C GLU A 537 -2.45 -11.18 -16.67
N THR A 538 -2.77 -10.18 -15.83
CA THR A 538 -3.54 -9.00 -16.25
C THR A 538 -2.73 -8.06 -17.15
N SER A 539 -1.44 -7.92 -16.86
CA SER A 539 -0.52 -7.01 -17.54
C SER A 539 0.86 -7.67 -17.72
N PRO A 540 1.03 -8.51 -18.77
CA PRO A 540 2.26 -9.31 -18.97
C PRO A 540 3.54 -8.50 -19.21
N GLU A 541 3.42 -7.22 -19.54
CA GLU A 541 4.54 -6.30 -19.76
C GLU A 541 4.78 -5.37 -18.56
N ASN A 542 4.10 -5.62 -17.43
CA ASN A 542 4.27 -4.83 -16.24
C ASN A 542 5.58 -5.19 -15.55
N ILE A 543 6.60 -4.35 -15.73
CA ILE A 543 7.94 -4.53 -15.14
C ILE A 543 7.86 -4.69 -13.63
N TRP A 544 7.06 -3.85 -12.96
CA TRP A 544 6.89 -3.90 -11.51
C TRP A 544 6.29 -5.23 -11.03
N ALA A 545 5.25 -5.71 -11.73
CA ALA A 545 4.63 -6.99 -11.39
C ALA A 545 5.57 -8.18 -11.66
N LEU A 546 6.31 -8.16 -12.79
CA LEU A 546 7.33 -9.17 -13.11
C LEU A 546 8.45 -9.19 -12.08
N THR A 547 8.92 -8.02 -11.65
CA THR A 547 9.99 -7.90 -10.64
C THR A 547 9.53 -8.47 -9.30
N ASN A 548 8.34 -8.06 -8.81
CA ASN A 548 7.84 -8.59 -7.55
C ASN A 548 7.53 -10.09 -7.64
N LEU A 549 6.95 -10.57 -8.74
CA LEU A 549 6.71 -12.01 -8.91
C LEU A 549 8.02 -12.82 -8.90
N GLY A 550 9.07 -12.32 -9.56
CA GLY A 550 10.39 -12.93 -9.49
C GLY A 550 10.97 -12.95 -8.08
N MET A 551 10.81 -11.87 -7.32
CA MET A 551 11.23 -11.80 -5.92
C MET A 551 10.44 -12.75 -5.01
N GLU A 552 9.12 -12.91 -5.24
CA GLU A 552 8.31 -13.86 -4.46
C GLU A 552 8.77 -15.31 -4.65
N TYR A 553 9.16 -15.71 -5.85
CA TYR A 553 9.75 -17.03 -6.07
C TYR A 553 11.08 -17.23 -5.32
N LEU A 554 11.83 -16.15 -5.08
CA LEU A 554 13.05 -16.19 -4.29
C LEU A 554 12.76 -16.37 -2.78
N HIS A 555 11.63 -15.84 -2.30
CA HIS A 555 11.23 -15.91 -0.88
C HIS A 555 10.53 -17.22 -0.52
N LEU A 556 10.25 -18.11 -1.47
CA LEU A 556 9.69 -19.43 -1.18
C LEU A 556 10.68 -20.30 -0.41
N ASN A 557 10.17 -21.29 0.29
CA ASN A 557 10.98 -22.29 0.96
C ASN A 557 10.64 -23.69 0.42
N PRO A 558 11.52 -24.34 -0.35
CA PRO A 558 12.80 -23.85 -0.88
C PRO A 558 12.61 -22.77 -1.96
N PRO A 559 13.61 -21.88 -2.16
CA PRO A 559 13.56 -20.86 -3.21
C PRO A 559 13.56 -21.45 -4.63
N GLU A 560 12.82 -20.80 -5.53
CA GLU A 560 12.71 -21.18 -6.96
C GLU A 560 13.57 -20.26 -7.83
N ALA A 561 14.90 -20.41 -7.75
CA ALA A 561 15.85 -19.56 -8.43
C ALA A 561 15.62 -19.48 -9.96
N ASP A 562 15.26 -20.57 -10.62
CA ASP A 562 15.02 -20.58 -12.07
C ASP A 562 13.79 -19.76 -12.47
N LYS A 563 12.69 -19.81 -11.69
CA LYS A 563 11.53 -18.96 -11.93
C LYS A 563 11.83 -17.49 -11.63
N THR A 564 12.58 -17.24 -10.55
CA THR A 564 13.09 -15.89 -10.22
C THR A 564 13.80 -15.30 -11.44
N LEU A 565 14.80 -16.01 -11.98
CA LEU A 565 15.58 -15.56 -13.13
C LEU A 565 14.74 -15.40 -14.39
N LEU A 566 13.75 -16.29 -14.62
CA LEU A 566 12.85 -16.19 -15.77
C LEU A 566 12.07 -14.87 -15.77
N TYR A 567 11.41 -14.53 -14.68
CA TYR A 567 10.58 -13.32 -14.60
C TYR A 567 11.41 -12.04 -14.57
N LEU A 568 12.53 -12.05 -13.84
CA LEU A 568 13.41 -10.88 -13.75
C LEU A 568 14.16 -10.60 -15.06
N ASN A 569 14.61 -11.60 -15.81
CA ASN A 569 15.18 -11.39 -17.14
C ASN A 569 14.14 -10.82 -18.11
N ARG A 570 12.88 -11.28 -18.04
CA ARG A 570 11.79 -10.68 -18.81
C ARG A 570 11.57 -9.22 -18.43
N ALA A 571 11.55 -8.89 -17.12
CA ALA A 571 11.45 -7.52 -16.64
C ALA A 571 12.60 -6.66 -17.15
N LEU A 572 13.84 -7.18 -17.15
CA LEU A 572 15.03 -6.51 -17.67
C LEU A 572 14.92 -6.22 -19.16
N GLN A 573 14.56 -7.22 -19.98
CA GLN A 573 14.38 -7.05 -21.44
C GLN A 573 13.37 -5.93 -21.77
N ILE A 574 12.22 -5.93 -21.07
CA ILE A 574 11.20 -4.90 -21.25
C ILE A 574 11.72 -3.54 -20.79
N GLY A 575 12.42 -3.49 -19.64
CA GLY A 575 12.99 -2.26 -19.09
C GLY A 575 14.07 -1.65 -20.01
N GLU A 576 14.90 -2.47 -20.62
CA GLU A 576 15.93 -2.03 -21.56
C GLU A 576 15.35 -1.58 -22.91
N ALA A 577 14.35 -2.30 -23.44
CA ALA A 577 13.68 -1.94 -24.69
C ALA A 577 12.93 -0.61 -24.61
N ASN A 578 12.39 -0.26 -23.42
CA ASN A 578 11.62 0.97 -23.21
C ASN A 578 12.45 2.16 -22.74
N GLN A 579 13.71 2.24 -23.15
CA GLN A 579 14.63 3.31 -22.76
C GLN A 579 14.10 4.70 -23.17
N SER A 580 13.48 5.40 -22.24
CA SER A 580 13.31 6.86 -22.37
C SER A 580 14.69 7.51 -22.18
N ASN A 581 14.98 8.60 -22.91
CA ASN A 581 16.25 9.31 -22.96
C ASN A 581 16.70 9.95 -21.61
N ASN A 582 16.10 9.54 -20.49
CA ASN A 582 16.35 10.10 -19.17
C ASN A 582 17.07 9.09 -18.26
N ALA A 583 18.41 9.20 -18.18
CA ALA A 583 19.30 8.28 -17.46
C ALA A 583 18.92 8.08 -15.98
N GLY A 584 18.42 9.10 -15.29
CA GLY A 584 18.03 9.00 -13.88
C GLY A 584 16.79 8.12 -13.64
N ASN A 585 15.78 8.19 -14.51
CA ASN A 585 14.60 7.32 -14.42
C ASN A 585 14.92 5.86 -14.78
N ARG A 586 15.90 5.62 -15.62
CA ARG A 586 16.38 4.29 -16.02
C ARG A 586 16.92 3.53 -14.83
N LEU A 587 17.83 4.14 -14.06
CA LEU A 587 18.44 3.50 -12.88
C LEU A 587 17.41 3.12 -11.83
N LEU A 588 16.42 3.99 -11.55
CA LEU A 588 15.35 3.73 -10.58
C LEU A 588 14.47 2.52 -10.92
N VAL A 589 14.28 2.22 -12.22
CA VAL A 589 13.47 1.08 -12.66
C VAL A 589 14.31 -0.20 -12.71
N LEU A 590 15.58 -0.11 -13.13
CA LEU A 590 16.42 -1.28 -13.35
C LEU A 590 17.13 -1.77 -12.06
N THR A 591 17.38 -0.90 -11.08
CA THR A 591 18.08 -1.29 -9.85
C THR A 591 17.40 -2.44 -9.10
N PRO A 592 16.07 -2.43 -8.84
CA PRO A 592 15.41 -3.56 -8.19
C PRO A 592 15.48 -4.85 -9.01
N ILE A 593 15.52 -4.75 -10.33
CA ILE A 593 15.67 -5.92 -11.23
C ILE A 593 17.10 -6.46 -11.10
N TYR A 594 18.10 -5.60 -11.09
CA TYR A 594 19.50 -6.02 -10.91
C TYR A 594 19.72 -6.67 -9.56
N GLU A 595 19.16 -6.11 -8.48
CA GLU A 595 19.21 -6.72 -7.14
C GLU A 595 18.59 -8.12 -7.16
N GLY A 596 17.38 -8.26 -7.68
CA GLY A 596 16.69 -9.55 -7.76
C GLY A 596 17.41 -10.57 -8.64
N LEU A 597 17.98 -10.16 -9.78
CA LEU A 597 18.80 -11.04 -10.64
C LEU A 597 20.05 -11.50 -9.89
N ALA A 598 20.73 -10.59 -9.21
CA ALA A 598 21.94 -10.90 -8.45
C ALA A 598 21.64 -11.91 -7.33
N ASP A 599 20.58 -11.65 -6.52
CA ASP A 599 20.13 -12.57 -5.47
C ASP A 599 19.65 -13.91 -6.05
N GLY A 600 18.95 -13.91 -7.19
CA GLY A 600 18.53 -15.12 -7.89
C GLY A 600 19.69 -15.98 -8.37
N TYR A 601 20.72 -15.36 -8.98
CA TYR A 601 21.92 -16.07 -9.39
C TYR A 601 22.74 -16.56 -8.19
N LEU A 602 22.87 -15.79 -7.12
CA LEU A 602 23.54 -16.20 -5.90
C LEU A 602 22.83 -17.39 -5.22
N THR A 603 21.50 -17.37 -5.18
CA THR A 603 20.69 -18.49 -4.70
C THR A 603 20.86 -19.71 -5.59
N ARG A 604 20.84 -19.56 -6.92
CA ARG A 604 21.11 -20.66 -7.83
C ARG A 604 22.50 -21.27 -7.61
N ALA A 605 23.53 -20.43 -7.42
CA ALA A 605 24.86 -20.89 -7.10
C ALA A 605 24.91 -21.72 -5.79
N SER A 606 24.17 -21.31 -4.76
CA SER A 606 24.08 -22.03 -3.49
C SER A 606 23.35 -23.38 -3.61
N GLN A 607 22.36 -23.48 -4.49
CA GLN A 607 21.56 -24.70 -4.72
C GLN A 607 22.27 -25.73 -5.59
N LEU A 608 23.25 -25.32 -6.41
CA LEU A 608 24.00 -26.24 -7.25
C LEU A 608 25.11 -26.93 -6.47
N ASP A 609 25.14 -28.27 -6.50
CA ASP A 609 26.31 -29.02 -6.03
C ASP A 609 27.51 -28.69 -6.92
N ALA A 610 28.69 -28.50 -6.30
CA ALA A 610 29.88 -28.11 -7.06
C ALA A 610 30.30 -29.20 -8.10
N GLY A 611 30.01 -30.45 -7.80
CA GLY A 611 30.46 -31.55 -8.65
C GLY A 611 31.99 -31.64 -8.77
N ALA A 612 32.51 -32.40 -9.71
CA ALA A 612 33.94 -32.41 -10.03
C ALA A 612 34.32 -31.09 -10.74
N ILE A 613 35.51 -30.58 -10.48
CA ILE A 613 36.05 -29.37 -11.14
C ILE A 613 36.04 -29.58 -12.66
N GLY A 614 35.49 -28.61 -13.38
CA GLY A 614 35.32 -28.66 -14.83
C GLY A 614 34.06 -29.41 -15.31
N SER A 615 33.28 -30.03 -14.43
CA SER A 615 32.00 -30.63 -14.79
C SER A 615 30.98 -29.59 -15.21
N THR A 616 29.91 -30.01 -15.89
CA THR A 616 28.81 -29.11 -16.29
C THR A 616 28.19 -28.40 -15.09
N LEU A 617 27.98 -29.11 -13.99
CA LEU A 617 27.43 -28.53 -12.75
C LEU A 617 28.38 -27.52 -12.13
N TRP A 618 29.66 -27.80 -12.11
CA TRP A 618 30.69 -26.88 -11.64
C TRP A 618 30.72 -25.59 -12.47
N GLN A 619 30.69 -25.74 -13.81
CA GLN A 619 30.62 -24.60 -14.73
C GLN A 619 29.35 -23.74 -14.50
N GLN A 620 28.21 -24.38 -14.36
CA GLN A 620 26.94 -23.67 -14.09
C GLN A 620 26.97 -22.93 -12.76
N LYS A 621 27.58 -23.50 -11.74
CA LYS A 621 27.74 -22.84 -10.43
C LYS A 621 28.69 -21.63 -10.54
N LYS A 622 29.83 -21.78 -11.23
CA LYS A 622 30.75 -20.66 -11.48
C LYS A 622 30.08 -19.54 -12.26
N GLU A 623 29.39 -19.87 -13.35
CA GLU A 623 28.65 -18.90 -14.16
C GLU A 623 27.56 -18.16 -13.33
N ALA A 624 26.90 -18.85 -12.41
CA ALA A 624 25.94 -18.24 -11.53
C ALA A 624 26.61 -17.20 -10.60
N TYR A 625 27.77 -17.49 -10.00
CA TYR A 625 28.52 -16.49 -9.24
C TYR A 625 28.97 -15.30 -10.08
N VAL A 626 29.50 -15.52 -11.28
CA VAL A 626 29.92 -14.45 -12.21
C VAL A 626 28.74 -13.52 -12.53
N ASN A 627 27.56 -14.09 -12.82
CA ASN A 627 26.37 -13.27 -13.06
C ASN A 627 25.89 -12.54 -11.79
N ALA A 628 25.96 -13.17 -10.62
CA ALA A 628 25.63 -12.50 -9.36
C ALA A 628 26.52 -11.29 -9.10
N VAL A 629 27.84 -11.44 -9.24
CA VAL A 629 28.82 -10.34 -9.15
C VAL A 629 28.51 -9.22 -10.13
N LYS A 630 28.25 -9.56 -11.40
CA LYS A 630 27.90 -8.60 -12.45
C LYS A 630 26.67 -7.75 -12.06
N TYR A 631 25.59 -8.40 -11.65
CA TYR A 631 24.35 -7.69 -11.35
C TYR A 631 24.38 -6.93 -10.03
N PHE A 632 25.06 -7.43 -8.99
CA PHE A 632 25.31 -6.63 -7.77
C PHE A 632 26.17 -5.39 -8.06
N ALA A 633 27.19 -5.50 -8.90
CA ALA A 633 27.98 -4.34 -9.30
C ALA A 633 27.16 -3.29 -10.09
N LEU A 634 26.11 -3.71 -10.82
CA LEU A 634 25.18 -2.77 -11.45
C LEU A 634 24.20 -2.16 -10.44
N ALA A 635 23.69 -2.94 -9.49
CA ALA A 635 22.77 -2.48 -8.47
C ALA A 635 23.45 -1.46 -7.53
N SER A 636 24.69 -1.69 -7.12
CA SER A 636 25.42 -0.81 -6.21
C SER A 636 25.72 0.60 -6.75
N LYS A 637 25.65 0.78 -8.09
CA LYS A 637 25.85 2.08 -8.75
C LYS A 637 24.69 3.07 -8.57
N ALA A 638 23.53 2.59 -8.13
CA ALA A 638 22.32 3.39 -7.96
C ALA A 638 21.70 3.09 -6.60
N PRO A 639 22.24 3.69 -5.51
CA PRO A 639 21.74 3.44 -4.16
C PRO A 639 20.25 3.78 -4.05
N SER A 640 19.55 3.00 -3.25
CA SER A 640 18.11 3.13 -3.02
C SER A 640 17.74 4.40 -2.24
N GLY A 641 18.70 4.97 -1.54
CA GLY A 641 18.53 6.05 -0.57
C GLY A 641 18.08 5.58 0.81
N PHE A 642 17.98 4.25 1.01
CA PHE A 642 17.74 3.63 2.31
C PHE A 642 19.00 2.91 2.78
N ALA A 643 19.66 3.42 3.82
CA ALA A 643 20.95 2.94 4.29
C ALA A 643 20.98 1.41 4.55
N SER A 644 19.93 0.84 5.14
CA SER A 644 19.86 -0.60 5.40
C SER A 644 19.74 -1.43 4.11
N SER A 645 18.98 -0.95 3.12
CA SER A 645 18.85 -1.61 1.82
C SER A 645 20.14 -1.55 1.03
N ASP A 646 20.77 -0.38 0.97
CA ASP A 646 22.04 -0.19 0.27
C ASP A 646 23.16 -1.03 0.92
N ALA A 647 23.20 -1.11 2.25
CA ALA A 647 24.14 -1.97 2.97
C ALA A 647 23.90 -3.46 2.72
N ARG A 648 22.64 -3.89 2.59
CA ARG A 648 22.31 -5.27 2.22
C ARG A 648 22.84 -5.62 0.83
N VAL A 649 22.62 -4.76 -0.17
CA VAL A 649 23.13 -4.95 -1.53
C VAL A 649 24.64 -5.10 -1.53
N LEU A 650 25.36 -4.23 -0.82
CA LEU A 650 26.82 -4.27 -0.70
C LEU A 650 27.32 -5.55 0.00
N SER A 651 26.63 -6.01 1.05
CA SER A 651 26.99 -7.24 1.74
C SER A 651 26.77 -8.49 0.89
N ARG A 652 25.67 -8.53 0.13
CA ARG A 652 25.38 -9.63 -0.80
C ARG A 652 26.35 -9.61 -1.99
N PHE A 653 26.77 -8.42 -2.44
CA PHE A 653 27.83 -8.27 -3.43
C PHE A 653 29.15 -8.87 -2.93
N ALA A 654 29.52 -8.57 -1.69
CA ALA A 654 30.69 -9.15 -1.07
C ALA A 654 30.63 -10.69 -0.98
N GLU A 655 29.48 -11.26 -0.63
CA GLU A 655 29.25 -12.72 -0.63
C GLU A 655 29.42 -13.32 -2.04
N ALA A 656 28.86 -12.68 -3.07
CA ALA A 656 29.00 -13.15 -4.45
C ALA A 656 30.46 -13.13 -4.93
N CYS A 657 31.20 -12.05 -4.66
CA CYS A 657 32.62 -11.93 -4.97
C CYS A 657 33.44 -13.03 -4.27
N GLU A 658 33.19 -13.29 -2.99
CA GLU A 658 33.90 -14.35 -2.27
C GLU A 658 33.55 -15.74 -2.81
N GLY A 659 32.25 -15.98 -3.12
CA GLY A 659 31.80 -17.23 -3.74
C GLY A 659 32.51 -17.52 -5.07
N GLN A 660 32.62 -16.52 -5.96
CA GLN A 660 33.39 -16.65 -7.19
C GLN A 660 34.88 -16.87 -6.90
N ALA A 661 35.48 -16.11 -5.96
CA ALA A 661 36.90 -16.26 -5.61
C ALA A 661 37.23 -17.65 -5.06
N VAL A 662 36.30 -18.27 -4.34
CA VAL A 662 36.41 -19.65 -3.85
C VAL A 662 36.41 -20.65 -5.03
N MET A 663 35.50 -20.45 -6.01
CA MET A 663 35.50 -21.29 -7.21
C MET A 663 36.79 -21.17 -8.00
N ASP A 664 37.34 -19.95 -8.17
CA ASP A 664 38.60 -19.70 -8.83
C ASP A 664 39.79 -20.34 -8.09
N ALA A 665 39.79 -20.29 -6.75
CA ALA A 665 40.78 -20.95 -5.92
C ALA A 665 40.76 -22.47 -6.06
N GLN A 666 39.57 -23.06 -6.19
CA GLN A 666 39.43 -24.52 -6.42
C GLN A 666 39.90 -24.95 -7.82
N GLU A 667 39.76 -24.07 -8.81
CA GLU A 667 40.18 -24.35 -10.19
C GLU A 667 41.70 -24.29 -10.39
N LEU A 668 42.41 -23.48 -9.60
CA LEU A 668 43.86 -23.24 -9.76
C LEU A 668 44.72 -24.50 -9.89
N PRO A 669 44.50 -25.61 -9.18
CA PRO A 669 45.30 -26.83 -9.33
C PRO A 669 45.07 -27.52 -10.72
N ALA A 670 43.88 -27.37 -11.29
CA ALA A 670 43.48 -28.05 -12.54
C ALA A 670 43.84 -27.26 -13.79
N VAL A 671 44.18 -25.98 -13.69
CA VAL A 671 44.44 -25.09 -14.83
C VAL A 671 45.91 -25.15 -15.23
N ALA A 672 46.17 -25.04 -16.56
CA ALA A 672 47.51 -24.97 -17.11
C ALA A 672 48.32 -23.81 -16.54
N ALA A 673 49.65 -23.99 -16.44
CA ALA A 673 50.54 -23.03 -15.74
C ALA A 673 50.42 -21.59 -16.28
N GLU A 674 50.20 -21.43 -17.57
CA GLU A 674 50.03 -20.13 -18.24
C GLU A 674 48.77 -19.35 -17.85
N LEU A 675 47.73 -20.05 -17.45
CA LEU A 675 46.43 -19.46 -17.06
C LEU A 675 46.30 -19.27 -15.55
N ARG A 676 47.24 -19.75 -14.73
CA ARG A 676 47.19 -19.64 -13.26
C ARG A 676 47.32 -18.20 -12.79
N GLU A 677 48.26 -17.47 -13.33
CA GLU A 677 48.56 -16.09 -12.92
C GLU A 677 47.37 -15.11 -13.22
N PRO A 678 46.69 -15.17 -14.37
CA PRO A 678 45.46 -14.43 -14.59
C PRO A 678 44.34 -14.79 -13.57
N LEU A 679 44.14 -16.09 -13.28
CA LEU A 679 43.12 -16.56 -12.37
C LEU A 679 43.42 -16.16 -10.91
N ILE A 680 44.68 -16.14 -10.49
CA ILE A 680 45.10 -15.62 -9.19
C ILE A 680 44.77 -14.14 -9.07
N ARG A 681 45.04 -13.36 -10.09
CA ARG A 681 44.75 -11.91 -10.11
C ARG A 681 43.25 -11.65 -10.06
N GLU A 682 42.44 -12.41 -10.78
CA GLU A 682 40.98 -12.31 -10.75
C GLU A 682 40.46 -12.64 -9.34
N ARG A 683 40.88 -13.75 -8.75
CA ARG A 683 40.53 -14.15 -7.38
C ARG A 683 40.87 -13.06 -6.36
N ASP A 684 42.10 -12.53 -6.42
CA ASP A 684 42.57 -11.55 -5.44
C ASP A 684 41.84 -10.20 -5.62
N GLU A 685 41.49 -9.82 -6.85
CA GLU A 685 40.66 -8.66 -7.13
C GLU A 685 39.23 -8.84 -6.59
N LEU A 686 38.60 -10.00 -6.75
CA LEU A 686 37.29 -10.32 -6.19
C LEU A 686 37.29 -10.25 -4.65
N ARG A 687 38.35 -10.77 -3.99
CA ARG A 687 38.49 -10.67 -2.56
C ARG A 687 38.65 -9.22 -2.09
N ARG A 688 39.40 -8.41 -2.82
CA ARG A 688 39.54 -6.97 -2.56
C ARG A 688 38.18 -6.27 -2.67
N GLN A 689 37.40 -6.54 -3.74
CA GLN A 689 36.06 -6.00 -3.93
C GLN A 689 35.10 -6.45 -2.80
N SER A 690 35.16 -7.69 -2.38
CA SER A 690 34.41 -8.22 -1.24
C SER A 690 34.69 -7.42 0.05
N GLU A 691 35.96 -7.19 0.37
CA GLU A 691 36.36 -6.44 1.57
C GLU A 691 35.95 -4.96 1.50
N GLU A 692 36.11 -4.32 0.36
CA GLU A 692 35.70 -2.93 0.15
C GLU A 692 34.18 -2.77 0.26
N SER A 693 33.40 -3.67 -0.38
CA SER A 693 31.94 -3.65 -0.33
C SER A 693 31.43 -3.88 1.09
N MET A 694 32.02 -4.79 1.85
CA MET A 694 31.65 -5.01 3.25
C MET A 694 31.98 -3.80 4.14
N ARG A 695 33.12 -3.17 3.93
CA ARG A 695 33.51 -1.95 4.66
C ARG A 695 32.54 -0.81 4.39
N GLU A 696 32.12 -0.63 3.13
CA GLU A 696 31.15 0.39 2.76
C GLU A 696 29.75 0.06 3.29
N ALA A 697 29.35 -1.23 3.32
CA ALA A 697 28.09 -1.66 3.92
C ALA A 697 28.00 -1.24 5.40
N LEU A 698 29.04 -1.51 6.17
CA LEU A 698 29.12 -1.14 7.59
C LEU A 698 29.13 0.37 7.81
N LYS A 699 29.86 1.10 6.98
CA LYS A 699 29.88 2.56 7.01
C LYS A 699 28.50 3.15 6.71
N THR A 700 27.78 2.57 5.75
CA THR A 700 26.42 2.97 5.37
C THR A 700 25.43 2.73 6.50
N LEU A 701 25.53 1.58 7.20
CA LEU A 701 24.72 1.30 8.39
C LEU A 701 24.98 2.30 9.52
N ALA A 702 26.24 2.57 9.80
CA ALA A 702 26.65 3.52 10.85
C ALA A 702 26.16 4.94 10.56
N ALA A 703 26.28 5.39 9.30
CA ALA A 703 25.81 6.72 8.88
C ALA A 703 24.27 6.87 8.90
N GLY A 704 23.56 5.77 8.63
CA GLY A 704 22.10 5.75 8.56
C GLY A 704 21.40 5.59 9.91
N ASN A 705 22.09 5.48 11.03
CA ASN A 705 21.50 5.18 12.35
C ASN A 705 20.53 3.99 12.30
N VAL A 706 20.90 2.95 11.56
CA VAL A 706 20.02 1.78 11.34
C VAL A 706 19.91 0.97 12.63
N SER A 707 18.69 0.62 13.01
CA SER A 707 18.42 -0.20 14.20
C SER A 707 18.92 -1.64 14.01
N SER A 708 19.42 -2.25 15.06
CA SER A 708 19.76 -3.69 15.08
C SER A 708 18.54 -4.60 14.81
N MET A 709 17.33 -4.08 14.96
CA MET A 709 16.10 -4.81 14.63
C MET A 709 15.74 -4.79 13.13
N ASP A 710 16.42 -3.97 12.33
CA ASP A 710 16.23 -3.95 10.88
C ASP A 710 16.70 -5.28 10.25
N ALA A 711 15.84 -5.86 9.38
CA ALA A 711 16.17 -7.15 8.76
C ALA A 711 17.42 -7.09 7.87
N ASN A 712 17.67 -5.95 7.21
CA ASN A 712 18.87 -5.77 6.39
C ASN A 712 20.12 -5.62 7.25
N TYR A 713 20.02 -4.96 8.41
CA TYR A 713 21.11 -4.89 9.38
C TYR A 713 21.55 -6.29 9.83
N ARG A 714 20.57 -7.15 10.17
CA ARG A 714 20.80 -8.56 10.55
C ARG A 714 21.53 -9.31 9.45
N THR A 715 21.09 -9.16 8.20
CA THR A 715 21.70 -9.81 7.04
C THR A 715 23.17 -9.40 6.88
N VAL A 716 23.48 -8.11 7.00
CA VAL A 716 24.87 -7.61 6.88
C VAL A 716 25.77 -8.16 7.98
N MET A 717 25.27 -8.22 9.23
CA MET A 717 26.08 -8.73 10.36
C MET A 717 26.42 -10.22 10.20
N ILE A 718 25.47 -11.03 9.73
CA ILE A 718 25.70 -12.46 9.46
C ILE A 718 26.63 -12.67 8.27
N ALA A 719 26.47 -11.87 7.21
CA ALA A 719 27.30 -11.96 6.02
C ALA A 719 28.79 -11.76 6.28
N GLN A 720 29.15 -10.94 7.27
CA GLN A 720 30.55 -10.79 7.70
C GLN A 720 31.18 -12.10 8.15
N GLY A 721 30.45 -12.84 8.98
CA GLY A 721 30.89 -14.15 9.44
C GLY A 721 31.02 -15.14 8.29
N ASN A 722 30.00 -15.18 7.40
CA ASN A 722 29.95 -16.09 6.24
C ASN A 722 31.11 -15.87 5.27
N ILE A 723 31.46 -14.63 4.98
CA ILE A 723 32.60 -14.29 4.10
C ILE A 723 33.91 -14.82 4.67
N ILE A 724 34.16 -14.64 5.98
CA ILE A 724 35.37 -15.12 6.63
C ILE A 724 35.39 -16.66 6.69
N PHE A 725 34.23 -17.27 6.99
CA PHE A 725 34.07 -18.72 7.05
C PHE A 725 34.33 -19.39 5.69
N GLY A 726 33.79 -18.80 4.60
CA GLY A 726 33.92 -19.36 3.25
C GLY A 726 35.35 -19.40 2.72
N ARG A 727 36.31 -18.67 3.30
CA ARG A 727 37.73 -18.68 2.93
C ARG A 727 38.49 -19.98 3.25
N GLU A 728 37.82 -20.95 3.91
CA GLU A 728 38.38 -22.26 4.21
C GLU A 728 38.78 -23.06 2.96
N ALA A 729 38.16 -22.80 1.83
CA ALA A 729 38.38 -23.57 0.60
C ALA A 729 39.81 -23.35 0.07
N GLY A 730 40.55 -24.44 -0.05
CA GLY A 730 41.94 -24.44 -0.50
C GLY A 730 43.00 -23.94 0.52
N ALA A 731 42.61 -23.57 1.73
CA ALA A 731 43.50 -23.15 2.80
C ALA A 731 44.14 -24.34 3.55
N SER A 732 45.34 -24.13 4.10
CA SER A 732 45.97 -25.07 5.03
C SER A 732 45.18 -25.18 6.34
N ASN A 733 45.36 -26.25 7.11
CA ASN A 733 44.67 -26.42 8.40
C ASN A 733 44.96 -25.28 9.39
N GLU A 734 46.13 -24.71 9.34
CA GLU A 734 46.53 -23.57 10.20
C GLU A 734 45.78 -22.28 9.79
N GLU A 735 45.66 -22.03 8.49
CA GLU A 735 44.87 -20.91 7.95
C GLU A 735 43.37 -21.09 8.21
N LYS A 736 42.83 -22.30 8.07
CA LYS A 736 41.44 -22.64 8.40
C LYS A 736 41.13 -22.35 9.87
N LEU A 737 42.01 -22.77 10.77
CA LEU A 737 41.87 -22.46 12.19
C LEU A 737 41.70 -20.95 12.43
N GLY A 738 42.55 -20.14 11.79
CA GLY A 738 42.48 -18.69 11.89
C GLY A 738 41.16 -18.09 11.29
N TYR A 739 40.67 -18.65 10.20
CA TYR A 739 39.39 -18.22 9.62
C TYR A 739 38.20 -18.56 10.51
N TYR A 740 38.12 -19.80 11.04
CA TYR A 740 37.01 -20.21 11.91
C TYR A 740 36.97 -19.41 13.21
N GLN A 741 38.13 -19.14 13.82
CA GLN A 741 38.20 -18.32 15.03
C GLN A 741 37.71 -16.88 14.78
N ARG A 742 38.10 -16.25 13.67
CA ARG A 742 37.63 -14.90 13.33
C ARG A 742 36.13 -14.90 12.97
N ALA A 743 35.63 -15.89 12.24
CA ALA A 743 34.21 -16.05 11.93
C ALA A 743 33.38 -16.22 13.21
N LEU A 744 33.90 -17.07 14.15
CA LEU A 744 33.27 -17.31 15.45
C LEU A 744 33.03 -16.01 16.22
N VAL A 745 34.04 -15.14 16.29
CA VAL A 745 33.90 -13.84 16.94
C VAL A 745 32.79 -13.00 16.30
N ARG A 746 32.70 -13.00 14.96
CA ARG A 746 31.64 -12.25 14.26
C ARG A 746 30.25 -12.81 14.52
N TYR A 747 30.10 -14.13 14.57
CA TYR A 747 28.82 -14.74 14.89
C TYR A 747 28.39 -14.48 16.33
N GLN A 748 29.34 -14.50 17.29
CA GLN A 748 29.08 -14.16 18.69
C GLN A 748 28.66 -12.69 18.86
N GLU A 749 29.33 -11.76 18.15
CA GLU A 749 28.88 -10.35 18.09
C GLU A 749 27.46 -10.23 17.51
N ALA A 750 27.18 -10.94 16.43
CA ALA A 750 25.86 -10.96 15.83
C ALA A 750 24.80 -11.56 16.77
N ALA A 751 25.08 -12.66 17.45
CA ALA A 751 24.18 -13.27 18.43
C ALA A 751 23.87 -12.36 19.62
N ALA A 752 24.87 -11.61 20.10
CA ALA A 752 24.69 -10.64 21.18
C ALA A 752 23.78 -9.47 20.77
N LEU A 753 23.85 -9.04 19.49
CA LEU A 753 22.99 -7.99 18.93
C LEU A 753 21.59 -8.48 18.55
N LEU A 754 21.44 -9.76 18.27
CA LEU A 754 20.23 -10.40 17.73
C LEU A 754 19.84 -11.62 18.58
N PRO A 755 19.49 -11.45 19.87
CA PRO A 755 19.27 -12.55 20.81
C PRO A 755 18.10 -13.47 20.43
N ASP A 756 17.16 -12.99 19.59
CA ASP A 756 15.99 -13.75 19.14
C ASP A 756 16.17 -14.38 17.75
N ASP A 757 17.34 -14.21 17.11
CA ASP A 757 17.63 -14.77 15.79
C ASP A 757 18.50 -16.02 15.94
N PRO A 758 18.03 -17.22 15.52
CA PRO A 758 18.81 -18.46 15.67
C PRO A 758 19.96 -18.59 14.67
N ARG A 759 20.00 -17.78 13.59
CA ARG A 759 21.01 -17.92 12.54
C ARG A 759 22.45 -17.64 13.00
N PRO A 760 22.75 -16.58 13.75
CA PRO A 760 24.11 -16.41 14.30
C PRO A 760 24.57 -17.58 15.14
N LEU A 761 23.69 -18.13 16.00
CA LEU A 761 23.98 -19.29 16.82
C LEU A 761 24.17 -20.57 15.99
N LEU A 762 23.38 -20.75 14.92
CA LEU A 762 23.57 -21.87 13.97
C LEU A 762 24.97 -21.81 13.35
N TYR A 763 25.38 -20.64 12.84
CA TYR A 763 26.70 -20.47 12.22
C TYR A 763 27.86 -20.56 13.24
N GLU A 764 27.66 -20.09 14.47
CA GLU A 764 28.57 -20.31 15.57
C GLU A 764 28.76 -21.82 15.84
N GLY A 765 27.65 -22.57 15.87
CA GLY A 765 27.67 -24.03 16.01
C GLY A 765 28.41 -24.72 14.88
N LEU A 766 28.26 -24.27 13.63
CA LEU A 766 29.02 -24.77 12.48
C LEU A 766 30.52 -24.46 12.59
N CYS A 767 30.91 -23.29 13.12
CA CYS A 767 32.31 -23.00 13.39
C CYS A 767 32.88 -23.98 14.42
N HIS A 768 32.20 -24.27 15.50
CA HIS A 768 32.61 -25.25 16.50
C HIS A 768 32.67 -26.67 15.92
N GLU A 769 31.80 -27.04 15.02
CA GLU A 769 31.82 -28.31 14.27
C GLU A 769 33.12 -28.39 13.45
N ARG A 770 33.47 -27.40 12.66
CA ARG A 770 34.72 -27.36 11.87
C ARG A 770 35.96 -27.33 12.74
N LEU A 771 35.94 -26.58 13.87
CA LEU A 771 37.03 -26.59 14.83
C LEU A 771 37.20 -27.96 15.47
N THR A 772 36.11 -28.68 15.78
CA THR A 772 36.16 -30.06 16.31
C THR A 772 36.83 -31.01 15.32
N GLU A 773 36.68 -30.81 14.02
CA GLU A 773 37.33 -31.61 12.97
C GLU A 773 38.83 -31.41 12.91
N ILE A 774 39.33 -30.15 12.93
CA ILE A 774 40.75 -29.83 12.63
C ILE A 774 41.67 -29.73 13.85
N VAL A 775 41.13 -29.51 15.04
CA VAL A 775 41.94 -29.40 16.27
C VAL A 775 42.54 -30.74 16.63
N GLN A 776 43.86 -30.74 16.94
CA GLN A 776 44.63 -31.95 17.24
C GLN A 776 44.58 -32.38 18.72
N SER A 777 44.41 -31.42 19.63
CA SER A 777 44.35 -31.68 21.06
C SER A 777 43.04 -32.36 21.45
N PRO A 778 43.07 -33.52 22.10
CA PRO A 778 41.86 -34.22 22.56
C PRO A 778 41.03 -33.40 23.56
N GLU A 779 41.67 -32.53 24.34
CA GLU A 779 41.02 -31.68 25.32
C GLU A 779 40.27 -30.51 24.62
N GLU A 780 40.94 -29.83 23.71
CA GLU A 780 40.34 -28.79 22.88
C GLU A 780 39.21 -29.36 22.00
N LYS A 781 39.38 -30.54 21.43
CA LYS A 781 38.35 -31.24 20.65
C LYS A 781 37.08 -31.46 21.48
N ARG A 782 37.21 -31.91 22.72
CA ARG A 782 36.08 -32.06 23.65
C ARG A 782 35.43 -30.74 23.99
N GLN A 783 36.21 -29.68 24.17
CA GLN A 783 35.72 -28.35 24.47
C GLN A 783 34.93 -27.78 23.28
N GLN A 784 35.45 -27.85 22.04
CA GLN A 784 34.76 -27.36 20.84
C GLN A 784 33.49 -28.14 20.62
N PHE A 785 33.52 -29.46 20.77
CA PHE A 785 32.31 -30.30 20.68
C PHE A 785 31.22 -29.88 21.70
N ALA A 786 31.60 -29.69 22.95
CA ALA A 786 30.64 -29.31 24.00
C ALA A 786 29.99 -27.95 23.73
N LEU A 787 30.80 -26.95 23.28
CA LEU A 787 30.31 -25.62 22.91
C LEU A 787 29.38 -25.70 21.72
N GLY A 788 29.75 -26.41 20.65
CA GLY A 788 28.93 -26.57 19.46
C GLY A 788 27.58 -27.22 19.77
N VAL A 789 27.56 -28.30 20.58
CA VAL A 789 26.34 -28.97 21.02
C VAL A 789 25.44 -28.03 21.84
N ALA A 790 26.02 -27.24 22.76
CA ALA A 790 25.26 -26.31 23.60
C ALA A 790 24.57 -25.22 22.73
N VAL A 791 25.33 -24.58 21.86
CA VAL A 791 24.83 -23.49 20.99
C VAL A 791 23.79 -24.02 20.02
N LEU A 792 24.02 -25.16 19.35
CA LEU A 792 23.06 -25.73 18.40
C LEU A 792 21.77 -26.23 19.08
N ARG A 793 21.84 -26.72 20.31
CA ARG A 793 20.61 -27.03 21.07
C ARG A 793 19.84 -25.79 21.46
N GLN A 794 20.49 -24.68 21.73
CA GLN A 794 19.84 -23.42 22.01
C GLN A 794 19.01 -22.95 20.81
N THR A 795 19.50 -23.08 19.56
CA THR A 795 18.73 -22.72 18.36
C THR A 795 17.41 -23.49 18.27
N LEU A 796 17.38 -24.75 18.74
CA LEU A 796 16.17 -25.59 18.69
C LEU A 796 15.11 -25.22 19.74
N THR A 797 15.48 -24.43 20.74
CA THR A 797 14.53 -23.89 21.74
C THR A 797 13.98 -22.52 21.36
N MET A 798 14.51 -21.90 20.30
CA MET A 798 14.07 -20.60 19.82
C MET A 798 12.88 -20.75 18.89
N ASN A 799 11.82 -20.01 19.16
CA ASN A 799 10.66 -19.94 18.28
C ASN A 799 10.87 -18.76 17.31
N SER A 800 11.35 -19.04 16.11
CA SER A 800 11.76 -18.02 15.16
C SER A 800 11.28 -18.35 13.75
N ASP A 801 10.64 -17.35 13.11
CA ASP A 801 10.32 -17.34 11.69
C ASP A 801 11.44 -16.67 10.86
N ALA A 802 12.69 -16.77 11.32
CA ALA A 802 13.82 -16.17 10.62
C ALA A 802 13.95 -16.76 9.21
N PRO A 803 14.05 -15.94 8.17
CA PRO A 803 14.25 -16.43 6.82
C PRO A 803 15.57 -17.23 6.75
N ASP A 804 15.59 -18.26 5.94
CA ASP A 804 16.75 -19.14 5.75
C ASP A 804 17.17 -19.97 7.00
N TYR A 805 16.32 -20.06 8.02
CA TYR A 805 16.50 -20.94 9.15
C TYR A 805 15.45 -22.05 9.16
N SER A 806 15.91 -23.28 9.33
CA SER A 806 15.06 -24.44 9.61
C SER A 806 15.70 -25.26 10.75
N PRO A 807 14.94 -25.78 11.70
CA PRO A 807 15.44 -26.71 12.72
C PRO A 807 16.23 -27.89 12.14
N ALA A 808 15.90 -28.31 10.91
CA ALA A 808 16.61 -29.34 10.19
C ALA A 808 18.11 -29.04 10.02
N LEU A 809 18.48 -27.76 9.83
CA LEU A 809 19.88 -27.33 9.73
C LEU A 809 20.64 -27.56 11.05
N SER A 810 20.03 -27.18 12.16
CA SER A 810 20.62 -27.41 13.50
C SER A 810 20.74 -28.90 13.84
N TYR A 811 19.75 -29.70 13.48
CA TYR A 811 19.83 -31.17 13.65
C TYR A 811 20.92 -31.79 12.79
N ARG A 812 21.13 -31.33 11.56
CA ARG A 812 22.21 -31.79 10.70
C ARG A 812 23.59 -31.44 11.27
N ALA A 813 23.75 -30.21 11.73
CA ALA A 813 25.01 -29.75 12.36
C ALA A 813 25.30 -30.57 13.64
N LEU A 814 24.29 -30.86 14.45
CA LEU A 814 24.43 -31.76 15.61
C LEU A 814 24.85 -33.19 15.20
N ALA A 815 24.21 -33.73 14.15
CA ALA A 815 24.59 -35.05 13.66
C ALA A 815 26.06 -35.12 13.22
N SER A 816 26.55 -34.07 12.50
CA SER A 816 27.93 -33.97 12.07
C SER A 816 28.90 -33.86 13.27
N LEU A 817 28.57 -33.03 14.27
CA LEU A 817 29.34 -32.94 15.50
C LEU A 817 29.49 -34.30 16.21
N TYR A 818 28.40 -35.03 16.36
CA TYR A 818 28.44 -36.35 17.01
C TYR A 818 29.23 -37.40 16.17
N ALA A 819 29.18 -37.27 14.82
CA ALA A 819 29.99 -38.11 13.93
C ALA A 819 31.52 -37.86 14.16
N HIS A 820 31.95 -36.61 14.34
CA HIS A 820 33.36 -36.26 14.60
C HIS A 820 33.91 -36.81 15.92
N VAL A 821 33.06 -37.22 16.85
CA VAL A 821 33.44 -37.87 18.10
C VAL A 821 33.10 -39.37 18.11
N ASN A 822 32.73 -39.94 16.93
CA ASN A 822 32.37 -41.36 16.71
C ASN A 822 31.15 -41.83 17.52
N ASP A 823 30.26 -40.92 17.94
CA ASP A 823 28.97 -41.29 18.54
C ASP A 823 27.91 -41.47 17.44
N PHE A 824 27.98 -42.58 16.73
CA PHE A 824 27.09 -42.87 15.61
C PHE A 824 25.63 -43.16 16.02
N ARG A 825 25.36 -43.46 17.30
CA ARG A 825 23.97 -43.58 17.79
C ARG A 825 23.27 -42.23 17.86
N SER A 826 23.93 -41.25 18.48
CA SER A 826 23.43 -39.88 18.52
C SER A 826 23.39 -39.26 17.12
N THR A 827 24.39 -39.54 16.27
CA THR A 827 24.37 -39.13 14.85
C THR A 827 23.11 -39.59 14.14
N LEU A 828 22.76 -40.90 14.25
CA LEU A 828 21.56 -41.44 13.63
C LEU A 828 20.28 -40.81 14.16
N ASP A 829 20.18 -40.56 15.46
CA ASP A 829 19.03 -39.89 16.09
C ASP A 829 18.81 -38.49 15.52
N TYR A 830 19.87 -37.69 15.42
CA TYR A 830 19.78 -36.32 14.91
C TYR A 830 19.54 -36.27 13.39
N LEU A 831 20.07 -37.22 12.59
CA LEU A 831 19.75 -37.30 11.16
C LEU A 831 18.26 -37.59 10.92
N LYS A 832 17.65 -38.50 11.71
CA LYS A 832 16.23 -38.79 11.66
C LYS A 832 15.41 -37.53 12.01
N LYS A 833 15.77 -36.85 13.08
CA LYS A 833 15.12 -35.56 13.45
C LYS A 833 15.25 -34.50 12.38
N ALA A 834 16.39 -34.43 11.69
CA ALA A 834 16.57 -33.51 10.56
C ALA A 834 15.65 -33.87 9.40
N GLN A 835 15.48 -35.17 9.10
CA GLN A 835 14.57 -35.65 8.04
C GLN A 835 13.10 -35.40 8.40
N GLU A 836 12.72 -35.58 9.67
CA GLU A 836 11.36 -35.29 10.16
C GLU A 836 11.04 -33.82 10.12
N ALA A 837 12.03 -32.94 10.41
CA ALA A 837 11.85 -31.49 10.41
C ALA A 837 11.76 -30.90 8.98
N ASP A 838 12.34 -31.55 7.98
CA ASP A 838 12.26 -31.11 6.56
C ASP A 838 12.20 -32.34 5.61
N PRO A 839 11.04 -33.02 5.53
CA PRO A 839 10.92 -34.25 4.77
C PRO A 839 10.97 -34.08 3.27
N LEU A 840 10.74 -32.86 2.77
CA LEU A 840 10.69 -32.52 1.34
C LEU A 840 11.84 -31.62 0.90
N GLY A 841 12.71 -31.22 1.82
CA GLY A 841 13.83 -30.33 1.53
C GLY A 841 14.87 -30.96 0.60
N PRO A 842 15.72 -30.13 -0.02
CA PRO A 842 16.74 -30.57 -0.97
C PRO A 842 17.72 -31.57 -0.39
N ALA A 843 17.92 -31.57 0.93
CA ALA A 843 18.77 -32.52 1.64
C ALA A 843 18.09 -33.84 2.02
N SER A 844 16.80 -34.00 1.78
CA SER A 844 16.03 -35.21 2.20
C SER A 844 16.59 -36.52 1.61
N LYS A 845 16.97 -36.53 0.32
CA LYS A 845 17.55 -37.71 -0.34
C LYS A 845 18.96 -38.07 0.17
N PRO A 846 19.93 -37.12 0.26
CA PRO A 846 21.21 -37.36 0.92
C PRO A 846 21.07 -37.84 2.36
N LEU A 847 20.17 -37.23 3.15
CA LEU A 847 19.92 -37.62 4.55
C LEU A 847 19.42 -39.07 4.65
N ALA A 848 18.51 -39.50 3.77
CA ALA A 848 18.00 -40.86 3.74
C ALA A 848 19.14 -41.87 3.47
N HIS A 849 20.07 -41.52 2.57
CA HIS A 849 21.24 -42.32 2.28
C HIS A 849 22.22 -42.43 3.47
N ASP A 850 22.49 -41.30 4.12
CA ASP A 850 23.37 -41.26 5.31
C ASP A 850 22.77 -42.04 6.47
N ILE A 851 21.46 -41.94 6.70
CA ILE A 851 20.71 -42.73 7.71
C ILE A 851 20.91 -44.23 7.44
N GLU A 852 20.71 -44.66 6.20
CA GLU A 852 20.85 -46.05 5.80
C GLU A 852 22.30 -46.59 6.02
N ASN A 853 23.30 -45.78 5.65
CA ASN A 853 24.72 -46.13 5.85
C ASN A 853 25.10 -46.29 7.30
N ILE A 854 24.67 -45.37 8.18
CA ILE A 854 24.95 -45.44 9.61
C ILE A 854 24.21 -46.60 10.27
N GLN A 855 22.98 -46.88 9.87
CA GLN A 855 22.23 -48.06 10.33
C GLN A 855 22.94 -49.38 10.00
N LYS A 856 23.44 -49.52 8.75
CA LYS A 856 24.23 -50.68 8.33
C LYS A 856 25.52 -50.77 9.15
N TYR A 857 26.21 -49.68 9.38
CA TYR A 857 27.41 -49.68 10.19
C TYR A 857 27.14 -50.13 11.62
N LEU A 858 26.12 -49.59 12.29
CA LEU A 858 25.75 -49.98 13.67
C LEU A 858 25.32 -51.43 13.75
N ALA A 859 24.54 -51.94 12.81
CA ALA A 859 24.14 -53.33 12.74
C ALA A 859 25.33 -54.28 12.53
N THR A 860 26.38 -53.85 11.85
CA THR A 860 27.63 -54.63 11.69
C THR A 860 28.44 -54.64 12.98
N GLN A 861 28.48 -53.56 13.73
CA GLN A 861 29.14 -53.49 15.05
C GLN A 861 28.44 -54.37 16.09
N GLU A 862 27.12 -54.38 16.13
CA GLU A 862 26.31 -55.24 17.01
C GLU A 862 26.42 -56.72 16.70
N LYS A 863 26.81 -57.10 15.48
CA LYS A 863 27.08 -58.53 15.11
C LYS A 863 28.49 -58.96 15.47
N ASN A 864 29.41 -58.03 15.66
CA ASN A 864 30.82 -58.30 15.98
C ASN A 864 31.11 -58.20 17.48
N HIS A 865 30.15 -57.77 18.31
CA HIS A 865 30.11 -57.89 19.76
C HIS A 865 29.16 -59.01 20.20
#